data_377b90a91f8aeadac026cb6277e8f3da
#
_entry.id   377b90a91f8aeadac026cb6277e8f3da
#
_cell.length_a   1.000
_cell.length_b   1.000
_cell.length_c   1.000
_cell.angle_alpha   90.00
_cell.angle_beta   90.00
_cell.angle_gamma   90.00
#
_symmetry.space_group_name_H-M   'P 1'
#
loop_
_entity.id
_entity.type
_entity.pdbx_description
1 polymer ?
#
loop_
_entity_poly.entity_id
_entity_poly.type
_entity_poly.pdbx_seq_one_letter_code
_entity_poly.pdbx_strand_id
1 'polypeptide(L)'
;MTDYDVLIIGAGVSGCATARELSKYKLSVVVVDRNSDIGEGTSKANSGIVHAGYDAKPGTLKAKLNVEGSKMMPDLAEKLGIPFMRNGSMVVALSDEDVPHMKELYERGIENGVEGLKILSREEAILMEPNLSDDTKGALFAPTGGIICPFRLTSAMGESACVNGVKFDLLTEVKNITAEEGGYVIEARKYDEFDESKDCDITYHAKVVVNAAGVYADRFHNMMSDDKLTITPRKGEYCLLDVTAGQHVGRTIFRMPSALGKGILVSPTIHGNLLVGPTATDLDDKEGTFTTAEGLAAVNTPGASAVKNVPMNEVITSFAGLRPHGDRGDFVIGQIEGCPGFIDVAAIESPGLSASPAIGKMVAGIVCDILKPAVNEKFVERLEPITYMRLLPPEKQLELIKKDATYGNIICRCASVSEGEILETIRRPLGARTLDAVKRRTGANMGRCQGGFCYPKVMEILSRELNIPLELITKKGRRSEILDKNVPGVLCDRSSAADPSAADKDSRCYEAIIVGGGPAGMAAALSLAENGIDNILILERDKELGGILNQCIHNGFGLHTFDEELTGPEYALRYIDMVKAASDKVSYRLDTMVMNIQPAVKDGKVYKEVTTYSGIYGRKVLTAKAVVLAMGCREKPRGALNIPGYRPAGIYSAGTAQKFVNMDGVMPGREVVILGSGDIGLIMARRMSLEGAKVKRVVEIMPYSGGLKRNIVQCLDDFNIPLQLSHTITKINGRDRVESVVVSAVDENLKPIPGTEEEIKCDTLLLSVGLIPENELSRNMGVDMSRATRGAVVTDELETSCPGVFACGNVLHVHDLVDNVSKEAVNAGKFAARYIKGFESAGDADVQHPDPDSEIMQRFAKRNATRNGVNPNDITDNADGSRTYTIPCITCPAGCIINVTVKNGEVTGVTGNNCDRGEAYAKSEVTAPVRTVTSLVKVAGGVRSVVAVKTRESIPKGKIDECIKALKSICVNAPVSAGDVIIADVAKTGVDIIATSECGKA
;
A
#
# COMPACT_ATOMS: atom_id res chain seq x y z
N MET A 1 23.67 33.85 -12.04
CA MET A 1 23.73 33.24 -13.39
C MET A 1 24.69 32.07 -13.31
N THR A 2 24.29 30.94 -13.84
CA THR A 2 25.12 29.73 -13.80
C THR A 2 25.28 29.21 -15.22
N ASP A 3 26.54 29.07 -15.66
CA ASP A 3 26.87 28.72 -17.05
C ASP A 3 27.15 27.22 -17.17
N TYR A 4 26.55 26.59 -18.17
CA TYR A 4 26.71 25.17 -18.48
C TYR A 4 27.05 24.98 -19.97
N ASP A 5 27.77 23.91 -20.28
CA ASP A 5 27.93 23.49 -21.67
C ASP A 5 26.60 22.94 -22.23
N VAL A 6 25.88 22.16 -21.42
CA VAL A 6 24.60 21.51 -21.80
C VAL A 6 23.54 21.64 -20.68
N LEU A 7 22.34 22.08 -21.02
CA LEU A 7 21.17 22.01 -20.17
C LEU A 7 20.14 21.03 -20.77
N ILE A 8 19.70 20.07 -19.99
CA ILE A 8 18.68 19.08 -20.38
C ILE A 8 17.38 19.41 -19.65
N ILE A 9 16.29 19.61 -20.38
CA ILE A 9 14.96 19.86 -19.86
C ILE A 9 14.23 18.52 -19.70
N GLY A 10 13.99 18.08 -18.46
CA GLY A 10 13.26 16.87 -18.14
C GLY A 10 14.17 15.71 -17.69
N ALA A 11 13.91 15.23 -16.47
CA ALA A 11 14.58 14.07 -15.86
C ALA A 11 13.80 12.74 -16.07
N GLY A 12 13.13 12.61 -17.23
CA GLY A 12 12.53 11.36 -17.69
C GLY A 12 13.60 10.37 -18.21
N VAL A 13 13.16 9.20 -18.67
CA VAL A 13 14.09 8.14 -19.12
C VAL A 13 15.02 8.60 -20.25
N SER A 14 14.54 9.42 -21.19
CA SER A 14 15.34 9.96 -22.29
C SER A 14 16.34 11.00 -21.81
N GLY A 15 15.93 11.92 -20.92
CA GLY A 15 16.84 12.93 -20.36
C GLY A 15 17.92 12.30 -19.48
N CYS A 16 17.57 11.31 -18.63
CA CYS A 16 18.54 10.57 -17.82
C CYS A 16 19.51 9.73 -18.68
N ALA A 17 19.04 9.11 -19.78
CA ALA A 17 19.88 8.40 -20.71
C ALA A 17 20.88 9.33 -21.41
N THR A 18 20.40 10.50 -21.88
CA THR A 18 21.24 11.55 -22.47
C THR A 18 22.28 12.07 -21.49
N ALA A 19 21.86 12.37 -20.26
CA ALA A 19 22.74 12.85 -19.19
C ALA A 19 23.88 11.85 -18.89
N ARG A 20 23.54 10.54 -18.81
CA ARG A 20 24.54 9.48 -18.62
C ARG A 20 25.52 9.40 -19.77
N GLU A 21 25.05 9.44 -21.02
CA GLU A 21 25.93 9.38 -22.18
C GLU A 21 26.85 10.61 -22.29
N LEU A 22 26.33 11.81 -21.98
CA LEU A 22 27.13 13.04 -21.95
C LEU A 22 28.16 13.05 -20.82
N SER A 23 27.89 12.40 -19.68
CA SER A 23 28.85 12.33 -18.58
C SER A 23 30.15 11.54 -18.91
N LYS A 24 30.19 10.84 -20.04
CA LYS A 24 31.40 10.21 -20.59
C LYS A 24 32.41 11.24 -21.15
N TYR A 25 32.03 12.50 -21.20
CA TYR A 25 32.83 13.59 -21.77
C TYR A 25 33.06 14.68 -20.72
N LYS A 26 34.09 15.51 -20.92
CA LYS A 26 34.40 16.65 -20.05
C LYS A 26 33.49 17.83 -20.39
N LEU A 27 32.24 17.79 -19.93
CA LEU A 27 31.22 18.79 -20.12
C LEU A 27 30.59 19.16 -18.77
N SER A 28 30.26 20.42 -18.61
CA SER A 28 29.38 20.87 -17.53
C SER A 28 27.91 20.66 -17.96
N VAL A 29 27.23 19.71 -17.33
CA VAL A 29 25.85 19.31 -17.68
C VAL A 29 24.92 19.52 -16.50
N VAL A 30 23.75 20.14 -16.74
CA VAL A 30 22.66 20.22 -15.78
C VAL A 30 21.38 19.65 -16.36
N VAL A 31 20.66 18.88 -15.55
CA VAL A 31 19.30 18.39 -15.85
C VAL A 31 18.33 19.16 -14.96
N VAL A 32 17.32 19.80 -15.55
CA VAL A 32 16.28 20.52 -14.82
C VAL A 32 14.94 19.81 -14.95
N ASP A 33 14.23 19.60 -13.82
CA ASP A 33 12.89 19.00 -13.81
C ASP A 33 12.00 19.69 -12.78
N ARG A 34 10.74 19.90 -13.12
CA ARG A 34 9.75 20.55 -12.26
C ARG A 34 9.29 19.70 -11.08
N ASN A 35 9.51 18.39 -11.12
CA ASN A 35 9.10 17.46 -10.09
C ASN A 35 10.17 17.31 -9.01
N SER A 36 9.77 16.74 -7.86
CA SER A 36 10.63 16.50 -6.70
C SER A 36 11.51 15.25 -6.82
N ASP A 37 11.26 14.40 -7.82
CA ASP A 37 12.05 13.20 -8.09
C ASP A 37 12.13 12.97 -9.61
N ILE A 38 13.11 12.20 -10.02
CA ILE A 38 13.31 11.82 -11.43
C ILE A 38 12.28 10.79 -11.88
N GLY A 39 11.98 10.79 -13.19
CA GLY A 39 11.06 9.83 -13.78
C GLY A 39 9.58 10.03 -13.45
N GLU A 40 9.18 11.18 -12.92
CA GLU A 40 7.81 11.46 -12.45
C GLU A 40 6.74 11.56 -13.57
N GLY A 41 7.14 11.68 -14.82
CA GLY A 41 6.24 11.69 -15.98
C GLY A 41 5.87 10.30 -16.49
N THR A 42 5.86 10.12 -17.81
CA THR A 42 5.54 8.88 -18.53
C THR A 42 6.45 7.70 -18.10
N SER A 43 7.68 7.99 -17.69
CA SER A 43 8.68 6.99 -17.32
C SER A 43 8.28 6.13 -16.12
N LYS A 44 7.44 6.61 -15.20
CA LYS A 44 6.91 5.82 -14.06
C LYS A 44 5.61 5.09 -14.36
N ALA A 45 4.92 5.40 -15.47
CA ALA A 45 3.56 4.94 -15.73
C ALA A 45 3.45 4.28 -17.12
N ASN A 46 4.14 3.16 -17.27
CA ASN A 46 4.17 2.33 -18.47
C ASN A 46 4.21 0.84 -18.11
N SER A 47 4.24 -0.03 -19.11
CA SER A 47 4.21 -1.47 -18.93
C SER A 47 5.56 -2.13 -18.59
N GLY A 48 6.68 -1.39 -18.58
CA GLY A 48 7.99 -1.95 -18.29
C GLY A 48 8.50 -2.96 -19.32
N ILE A 49 8.00 -2.88 -20.56
CA ILE A 49 8.34 -3.83 -21.62
C ILE A 49 9.55 -3.31 -22.40
N VAL A 50 10.52 -4.19 -22.66
CA VAL A 50 11.57 -4.02 -23.63
C VAL A 50 11.10 -4.68 -24.92
N HIS A 51 10.61 -3.86 -25.87
CA HIS A 51 10.08 -4.32 -27.15
C HIS A 51 11.18 -4.88 -28.06
N ALA A 52 10.87 -5.95 -28.78
CA ALA A 52 11.81 -6.58 -29.71
C ALA A 52 12.10 -5.72 -30.95
N GLY A 53 11.10 -5.01 -31.49
CA GLY A 53 11.28 -4.12 -32.63
C GLY A 53 10.47 -4.46 -33.89
N TYR A 54 9.59 -5.44 -33.85
CA TYR A 54 8.80 -5.91 -35.01
C TYR A 54 7.65 -4.97 -35.42
N ASP A 55 7.20 -4.07 -34.54
CA ASP A 55 5.98 -3.31 -34.73
C ASP A 55 6.19 -1.98 -35.50
N ALA A 56 7.30 -1.27 -35.27
CA ALA A 56 7.57 0.02 -35.86
C ALA A 56 7.85 -0.10 -37.39
N LYS A 57 7.38 0.89 -38.16
CA LYS A 57 7.56 0.94 -39.62
C LYS A 57 9.06 0.99 -39.96
N PRO A 58 9.55 0.15 -40.87
CA PRO A 58 10.94 0.17 -41.31
C PRO A 58 11.36 1.56 -41.81
N GLY A 59 12.62 1.91 -41.58
CA GLY A 59 13.18 3.21 -41.96
C GLY A 59 12.91 4.37 -41.00
N THR A 60 12.05 4.19 -39.97
CA THR A 60 11.76 5.19 -38.94
C THR A 60 12.81 5.19 -37.83
N LEU A 61 12.95 6.32 -37.11
CA LEU A 61 13.77 6.38 -35.90
C LEU A 61 13.23 5.42 -34.80
N LYS A 62 11.91 5.27 -34.71
CA LYS A 62 11.26 4.29 -33.81
C LYS A 62 11.78 2.86 -34.03
N ALA A 63 11.84 2.41 -35.27
CA ALA A 63 12.34 1.08 -35.66
C ALA A 63 13.81 0.92 -35.29
N LYS A 64 14.65 1.83 -35.78
CA LYS A 64 16.11 1.81 -35.58
C LYS A 64 16.48 1.82 -34.10
N LEU A 65 16.04 2.84 -33.36
CA LEU A 65 16.43 3.06 -31.97
C LEU A 65 15.83 2.03 -31.01
N ASN A 66 14.66 1.44 -31.34
CA ASN A 66 14.11 0.34 -30.55
C ASN A 66 14.99 -0.91 -30.62
N VAL A 67 15.38 -1.33 -31.81
CA VAL A 67 16.23 -2.53 -31.98
C VAL A 67 17.60 -2.31 -31.34
N GLU A 68 18.23 -1.14 -31.59
CA GLU A 68 19.50 -0.77 -30.98
C GLU A 68 19.43 -0.73 -29.46
N GLY A 69 18.44 -0.05 -28.90
CA GLY A 69 18.24 0.09 -27.45
C GLY A 69 17.93 -1.25 -26.79
N SER A 70 17.09 -2.09 -27.45
CA SER A 70 16.82 -3.44 -26.98
C SER A 70 18.08 -4.29 -26.90
N LYS A 71 19.00 -4.19 -27.85
CA LYS A 71 20.30 -4.86 -27.84
C LYS A 71 21.24 -4.34 -26.73
N MET A 72 21.18 -3.04 -26.42
CA MET A 72 21.99 -2.42 -25.37
C MET A 72 21.49 -2.76 -23.95
N MET A 73 20.22 -3.12 -23.79
CA MET A 73 19.54 -3.21 -22.49
C MET A 73 20.17 -4.20 -21.53
N PRO A 74 20.58 -5.45 -21.93
CA PRO A 74 21.17 -6.41 -21.00
C PRO A 74 22.49 -5.91 -20.35
N ASP A 75 23.39 -5.36 -21.16
CA ASP A 75 24.69 -4.82 -20.71
C ASP A 75 24.47 -3.61 -19.77
N LEU A 76 23.58 -2.71 -20.15
CA LEU A 76 23.21 -1.55 -19.34
C LEU A 76 22.59 -1.97 -17.99
N ALA A 77 21.69 -2.95 -18.01
CA ALA A 77 21.04 -3.47 -16.81
C ALA A 77 22.04 -4.11 -15.85
N GLU A 78 23.00 -4.88 -16.35
CA GLU A 78 24.08 -5.47 -15.56
C GLU A 78 24.97 -4.38 -14.94
N LYS A 79 25.45 -3.42 -15.74
CA LYS A 79 26.35 -2.35 -15.29
C LYS A 79 25.73 -1.44 -14.24
N LEU A 80 24.43 -1.23 -14.30
CA LEU A 80 23.71 -0.31 -13.40
C LEU A 80 22.88 -1.03 -12.33
N GLY A 81 22.91 -2.35 -12.24
CA GLY A 81 22.15 -3.13 -11.27
C GLY A 81 20.64 -2.97 -11.43
N ILE A 82 20.13 -3.01 -12.67
CA ILE A 82 18.70 -2.82 -12.96
C ILE A 82 18.06 -4.20 -13.11
N PRO A 83 16.97 -4.52 -12.38
CA PRO A 83 16.22 -5.75 -12.62
C PRO A 83 15.67 -5.82 -14.05
N PHE A 84 16.10 -6.86 -14.79
CA PHE A 84 15.77 -7.08 -16.19
C PHE A 84 15.68 -8.57 -16.50
N MET A 85 14.80 -8.98 -17.42
CA MET A 85 14.66 -10.36 -17.88
C MET A 85 14.23 -10.42 -19.34
N ARG A 86 14.90 -11.27 -20.13
CA ARG A 86 14.48 -11.68 -21.47
C ARG A 86 13.47 -12.81 -21.37
N ASN A 87 12.20 -12.51 -21.19
CA ASN A 87 11.11 -13.51 -21.10
C ASN A 87 10.39 -13.74 -22.44
N GLY A 88 10.71 -12.95 -23.47
CA GLY A 88 10.05 -12.98 -24.76
C GLY A 88 8.68 -12.31 -24.78
N SER A 89 8.17 -12.08 -26.00
CA SER A 89 6.82 -11.58 -26.19
C SER A 89 6.10 -12.32 -27.32
N MET A 90 4.77 -12.42 -27.24
CA MET A 90 3.91 -13.04 -28.26
C MET A 90 2.86 -12.05 -28.74
N VAL A 91 2.62 -11.98 -30.07
CA VAL A 91 1.44 -11.34 -30.66
C VAL A 91 0.54 -12.43 -31.15
N VAL A 92 -0.65 -12.55 -30.56
CA VAL A 92 -1.58 -13.66 -30.77
C VAL A 92 -2.63 -13.30 -31.80
N ALA A 93 -2.76 -14.13 -32.84
CA ALA A 93 -3.86 -14.09 -33.79
C ALA A 93 -5.04 -14.85 -33.22
N LEU A 94 -6.22 -14.19 -33.11
CA LEU A 94 -7.43 -14.76 -32.53
C LEU A 94 -8.48 -15.12 -33.61
N SER A 95 -8.31 -14.61 -34.82
CA SER A 95 -9.17 -14.89 -35.97
C SER A 95 -8.34 -15.27 -37.20
N ASP A 96 -8.97 -15.84 -38.22
CA ASP A 96 -8.32 -16.15 -39.47
C ASP A 96 -7.89 -14.89 -40.23
N GLU A 97 -8.55 -13.76 -39.97
CA GLU A 97 -8.22 -12.44 -40.51
C GLU A 97 -6.92 -11.87 -39.89
N ASP A 98 -6.58 -12.25 -38.65
CA ASP A 98 -5.37 -11.84 -37.97
C ASP A 98 -4.10 -12.49 -38.55
N VAL A 99 -4.24 -13.70 -39.16
CA VAL A 99 -3.07 -14.48 -39.61
C VAL A 99 -2.24 -13.78 -40.71
N PRO A 100 -2.84 -13.18 -41.75
CA PRO A 100 -2.10 -12.37 -42.73
C PRO A 100 -1.34 -11.20 -42.04
N HIS A 101 -1.99 -10.46 -41.16
CA HIS A 101 -1.38 -9.33 -40.44
C HIS A 101 -0.23 -9.78 -39.54
N MET A 102 -0.31 -10.97 -38.95
CA MET A 102 0.78 -11.56 -38.18
C MET A 102 2.01 -11.82 -39.06
N LYS A 103 1.81 -12.27 -40.30
CA LYS A 103 2.92 -12.45 -41.27
C LYS A 103 3.54 -11.13 -41.68
N GLU A 104 2.74 -10.08 -41.90
CA GLU A 104 3.25 -8.73 -42.16
C GLU A 104 4.13 -8.22 -41.02
N LEU A 105 3.73 -8.43 -39.77
CA LEU A 105 4.54 -8.09 -38.59
C LEU A 105 5.85 -8.90 -38.54
N TYR A 106 5.82 -10.17 -38.92
CA TYR A 106 7.02 -11.01 -39.02
C TYR A 106 8.00 -10.43 -40.05
N GLU A 107 7.54 -10.15 -41.28
CA GLU A 107 8.35 -9.61 -42.34
C GLU A 107 8.94 -8.25 -41.95
N ARG A 108 8.13 -7.37 -41.40
CA ARG A 108 8.56 -6.07 -40.86
C ARG A 108 9.63 -6.19 -39.79
N GLY A 109 9.48 -7.16 -38.90
CA GLY A 109 10.45 -7.44 -37.84
C GLY A 109 11.79 -7.92 -38.40
N ILE A 110 11.77 -8.77 -39.45
CA ILE A 110 13.00 -9.18 -40.17
C ILE A 110 13.68 -7.97 -40.82
N GLU A 111 12.92 -7.11 -41.50
CA GLU A 111 13.46 -5.91 -42.11
C GLU A 111 14.07 -4.93 -41.09
N ASN A 112 13.46 -4.82 -39.91
CA ASN A 112 13.99 -4.01 -38.79
C ASN A 112 15.22 -4.65 -38.12
N GLY A 113 15.62 -5.88 -38.47
CA GLY A 113 16.76 -6.60 -37.88
C GLY A 113 16.50 -7.22 -36.50
N VAL A 114 15.24 -7.62 -36.24
CA VAL A 114 14.88 -8.36 -34.99
C VAL A 114 15.32 -9.81 -35.13
N GLU A 115 16.13 -10.27 -34.19
CA GLU A 115 16.70 -11.62 -34.21
C GLU A 115 15.75 -12.66 -33.62
N GLY A 116 15.72 -13.85 -34.22
CA GLY A 116 15.06 -15.06 -33.69
C GLY A 116 13.54 -15.04 -33.74
N LEU A 117 12.90 -14.17 -34.54
CA LEU A 117 11.46 -14.15 -34.72
C LEU A 117 10.96 -15.51 -35.27
N LYS A 118 9.80 -15.96 -34.77
CA LYS A 118 9.15 -17.20 -35.20
C LYS A 118 7.63 -17.00 -35.28
N ILE A 119 7.03 -17.56 -36.34
CA ILE A 119 5.58 -17.79 -36.37
C ILE A 119 5.33 -19.15 -35.77
N LEU A 120 4.55 -19.21 -34.71
CA LEU A 120 4.15 -20.43 -34.01
C LEU A 120 2.77 -20.89 -34.47
N SER A 121 2.59 -22.21 -34.62
CA SER A 121 1.25 -22.80 -34.74
C SER A 121 0.46 -22.57 -33.46
N ARG A 122 -0.87 -22.87 -33.52
CA ARG A 122 -1.75 -22.85 -32.34
C ARG A 122 -1.19 -23.73 -31.22
N GLU A 123 -0.82 -24.97 -31.57
CA GLU A 123 -0.34 -25.99 -30.65
C GLU A 123 0.95 -25.56 -29.95
N GLU A 124 1.90 -25.04 -30.74
CA GLU A 124 3.18 -24.52 -30.20
C GLU A 124 2.95 -23.31 -29.27
N ALA A 125 2.05 -22.40 -29.65
CA ALA A 125 1.74 -21.22 -28.84
C ALA A 125 1.09 -21.60 -27.51
N ILE A 126 0.11 -22.53 -27.51
CA ILE A 126 -0.56 -23.01 -26.30
C ILE A 126 0.36 -23.84 -25.42
N LEU A 127 1.26 -24.67 -26.01
CA LEU A 127 2.28 -25.39 -25.24
C LEU A 127 3.22 -24.42 -24.52
N MET A 128 3.56 -23.30 -25.13
CA MET A 128 4.43 -22.31 -24.57
C MET A 128 3.72 -21.41 -23.53
N GLU A 129 2.44 -21.13 -23.70
CA GLU A 129 1.57 -20.33 -22.82
C GLU A 129 0.18 -20.95 -22.70
N PRO A 130 -0.05 -21.86 -21.71
CA PRO A 130 -1.29 -22.63 -21.59
C PRO A 130 -2.57 -21.80 -21.35
N ASN A 131 -2.41 -20.58 -20.85
CA ASN A 131 -3.50 -19.67 -20.55
C ASN A 131 -3.88 -18.73 -21.73
N LEU A 132 -3.40 -19.00 -22.95
CA LEU A 132 -3.90 -18.30 -24.14
C LEU A 132 -5.39 -18.60 -24.38
N SER A 133 -6.08 -17.67 -25.04
CA SER A 133 -7.48 -17.84 -25.46
C SER A 133 -7.66 -19.11 -26.29
N ASP A 134 -8.81 -19.76 -26.13
CA ASP A 134 -9.17 -20.92 -26.92
C ASP A 134 -9.38 -20.60 -28.42
N ASP A 135 -9.58 -19.32 -28.76
CA ASP A 135 -9.69 -18.80 -30.12
C ASP A 135 -8.33 -18.62 -30.82
N THR A 136 -7.21 -18.88 -30.14
CA THR A 136 -5.86 -18.71 -30.71
C THR A 136 -5.70 -19.49 -32.02
N LYS A 137 -5.27 -18.84 -33.09
CA LYS A 137 -4.96 -19.41 -34.42
C LYS A 137 -3.47 -19.63 -34.61
N GLY A 138 -2.64 -18.85 -33.93
CA GLY A 138 -1.18 -18.88 -33.98
C GLY A 138 -0.62 -17.65 -33.27
N ALA A 139 0.70 -17.53 -33.21
CA ALA A 139 1.36 -16.39 -32.59
C ALA A 139 2.69 -16.02 -33.27
N LEU A 140 2.99 -14.73 -33.32
CA LEU A 140 4.34 -14.25 -33.60
C LEU A 140 5.13 -14.21 -32.29
N PHE A 141 6.16 -15.02 -32.16
CA PHE A 141 7.06 -15.06 -31.01
C PHE A 141 8.33 -14.28 -31.27
N ALA A 142 8.65 -13.37 -30.36
CA ALA A 142 9.89 -12.59 -30.37
C ALA A 142 10.72 -12.84 -29.11
N PRO A 143 11.77 -13.67 -29.16
CA PRO A 143 12.60 -14.03 -28.00
C PRO A 143 13.39 -12.87 -27.43
N THR A 144 13.68 -11.85 -28.23
CA THR A 144 14.41 -10.63 -27.84
C THR A 144 13.55 -9.63 -27.09
N GLY A 145 12.24 -9.88 -26.95
CA GLY A 145 11.38 -9.16 -26.03
C GLY A 145 11.77 -9.41 -24.58
N GLY A 146 11.45 -8.46 -23.70
CA GLY A 146 11.78 -8.60 -22.27
C GLY A 146 10.98 -7.68 -21.38
N ILE A 147 11.18 -7.79 -20.08
CA ILE A 147 10.61 -6.93 -19.04
C ILE A 147 11.71 -6.32 -18.18
N ILE A 148 11.50 -5.06 -17.75
CA ILE A 148 12.46 -4.29 -16.97
C ILE A 148 11.71 -3.47 -15.91
N CYS A 149 12.38 -3.12 -14.81
CA CYS A 149 11.86 -2.13 -13.88
C CYS A 149 12.01 -0.72 -14.46
N PRO A 150 10.92 -0.04 -14.92
CA PRO A 150 11.03 1.27 -15.55
C PRO A 150 11.50 2.34 -14.57
N PHE A 151 11.18 2.18 -13.28
CA PHE A 151 11.63 3.07 -12.22
C PHE A 151 13.15 3.01 -12.07
N ARG A 152 13.70 1.77 -11.97
CA ARG A 152 15.14 1.57 -11.80
C ARG A 152 15.93 1.90 -13.06
N LEU A 153 15.38 1.66 -14.24
CA LEU A 153 16.04 2.09 -15.48
C LEU A 153 16.28 3.59 -15.47
N THR A 154 15.23 4.38 -15.18
CA THR A 154 15.35 5.84 -15.16
C THR A 154 16.27 6.31 -14.04
N SER A 155 16.05 5.82 -12.79
CA SER A 155 16.82 6.29 -11.63
C SER A 155 18.28 5.90 -11.68
N ALA A 156 18.61 4.69 -12.14
CA ALA A 156 20.00 4.25 -12.22
C ALA A 156 20.81 5.00 -13.31
N MET A 157 20.17 5.34 -14.44
CA MET A 157 20.82 6.20 -15.42
C MET A 157 21.07 7.61 -14.89
N GLY A 158 20.10 8.21 -14.19
CA GLY A 158 20.26 9.50 -13.54
C GLY A 158 21.32 9.47 -12.43
N GLU A 159 21.30 8.46 -11.55
CA GLU A 159 22.30 8.26 -10.52
C GLU A 159 23.71 8.09 -11.12
N SER A 160 23.86 7.31 -12.21
CA SER A 160 25.12 7.13 -12.93
C SER A 160 25.63 8.47 -13.51
N ALA A 161 24.75 9.29 -14.08
CA ALA A 161 25.09 10.62 -14.54
C ALA A 161 25.56 11.53 -13.39
N CYS A 162 24.87 11.50 -12.26
CA CYS A 162 25.20 12.28 -11.07
C CYS A 162 26.57 11.90 -10.48
N VAL A 163 26.87 10.58 -10.37
CA VAL A 163 28.18 10.07 -9.91
C VAL A 163 29.30 10.57 -10.83
N ASN A 164 28.99 10.77 -12.12
CA ASN A 164 29.95 11.25 -13.11
C ASN A 164 29.91 12.77 -13.32
N GLY A 165 29.32 13.54 -12.38
CA GLY A 165 29.43 14.98 -12.31
C GLY A 165 28.29 15.78 -12.93
N VAL A 166 27.24 15.13 -13.48
CA VAL A 166 26.03 15.82 -13.94
C VAL A 166 25.23 16.34 -12.76
N LYS A 167 24.80 17.57 -12.81
CA LYS A 167 23.96 18.21 -11.81
C LYS A 167 22.48 17.98 -12.13
N PHE A 168 21.67 17.75 -11.09
CA PHE A 168 20.22 17.66 -11.20
C PHE A 168 19.58 18.75 -10.36
N ASP A 169 18.88 19.68 -10.98
CA ASP A 169 18.08 20.72 -10.35
C ASP A 169 16.60 20.35 -10.46
N LEU A 170 16.13 19.56 -9.48
CA LEU A 170 14.74 19.18 -9.32
C LEU A 170 13.90 20.34 -8.76
N LEU A 171 12.56 20.23 -8.77
CA LEU A 171 11.64 21.32 -8.41
C LEU A 171 11.93 22.60 -9.16
N THR A 172 12.34 22.49 -10.43
CA THR A 172 12.73 23.60 -11.28
C THR A 172 12.00 23.53 -12.62
N GLU A 173 11.08 24.45 -12.82
CA GLU A 173 10.26 24.53 -14.04
C GLU A 173 10.80 25.58 -15.01
N VAL A 174 11.23 25.14 -16.17
CA VAL A 174 11.60 26.06 -17.28
C VAL A 174 10.35 26.79 -17.77
N LYS A 175 10.42 28.11 -17.81
CA LYS A 175 9.32 29.00 -18.23
C LYS A 175 9.51 29.52 -19.62
N ASN A 176 10.73 29.99 -19.95
CA ASN A 176 11.07 30.60 -21.22
C ASN A 176 12.51 30.24 -21.64
N ILE A 177 12.76 30.28 -22.95
CA ILE A 177 14.07 30.08 -23.57
C ILE A 177 14.27 31.13 -24.66
N THR A 178 15.43 31.80 -24.64
CA THR A 178 15.78 32.82 -25.60
C THR A 178 17.15 32.50 -26.16
N ALA A 179 17.32 32.58 -27.49
CA ALA A 179 18.61 32.43 -28.13
C ALA A 179 19.47 33.70 -27.91
N GLU A 180 20.75 33.51 -27.64
CA GLU A 180 21.74 34.57 -27.51
C GLU A 180 23.02 34.22 -28.32
N GLU A 181 23.95 35.19 -28.41
CA GLU A 181 25.22 34.94 -29.09
C GLU A 181 26.01 33.85 -28.31
N GLY A 182 26.20 32.70 -28.94
CA GLY A 182 26.94 31.57 -28.38
C GLY A 182 26.13 30.58 -27.56
N GLY A 183 24.77 30.70 -27.46
CA GLY A 183 23.96 29.74 -26.74
C GLY A 183 22.52 30.18 -26.44
N TYR A 184 22.07 29.94 -25.26
CA TYR A 184 20.68 30.14 -24.80
C TYR A 184 20.62 30.67 -23.40
N VAL A 185 19.66 31.58 -23.15
CA VAL A 185 19.21 32.00 -21.82
C VAL A 185 17.95 31.20 -21.44
N ILE A 186 17.96 30.55 -20.32
CA ILE A 186 16.83 29.71 -19.84
C ILE A 186 16.30 30.30 -18.53
N GLU A 187 15.09 30.86 -18.61
CA GLU A 187 14.38 31.35 -17.42
C GLU A 187 13.57 30.23 -16.78
N ALA A 188 13.73 30.02 -15.48
CA ALA A 188 13.09 28.97 -14.75
C ALA A 188 12.57 29.44 -13.39
N ARG A 189 11.57 28.77 -12.87
CA ARG A 189 11.02 28.93 -11.52
C ARG A 189 11.52 27.78 -10.66
N LYS A 190 12.28 28.09 -9.64
CA LYS A 190 12.71 27.15 -8.58
C LYS A 190 11.65 27.15 -7.49
N TYR A 191 11.16 25.96 -7.17
CA TYR A 191 10.17 25.75 -6.12
C TYR A 191 10.85 25.24 -4.86
N ASP A 192 10.48 25.81 -3.68
CA ASP A 192 10.84 25.21 -2.40
C ASP A 192 9.91 24.02 -2.11
N GLU A 193 10.44 22.96 -1.49
CA GLU A 193 9.70 21.74 -1.23
C GLU A 193 8.58 21.93 -0.21
N PHE A 194 8.78 22.84 0.77
CA PHE A 194 7.93 22.96 1.95
C PHE A 194 7.30 24.37 2.13
N ASP A 195 7.89 25.39 1.52
CA ASP A 195 7.52 26.79 1.75
C ASP A 195 7.40 27.56 0.43
N GLU A 196 6.16 27.76 -0.01
CA GLU A 196 5.87 28.47 -1.27
C GLU A 196 6.38 29.92 -1.28
N SER A 197 6.61 30.54 -0.12
CA SER A 197 7.15 31.90 -0.04
C SER A 197 8.63 32.00 -0.44
N LYS A 198 9.34 30.88 -0.49
CA LYS A 198 10.73 30.75 -0.92
C LYS A 198 10.90 30.44 -2.41
N ASP A 199 9.78 30.28 -3.14
CA ASP A 199 9.84 30.10 -4.58
C ASP A 199 10.53 31.32 -5.23
N CYS A 200 11.48 31.06 -6.13
CA CYS A 200 12.24 32.12 -6.77
C CYS A 200 12.46 31.87 -8.26
N ASP A 201 12.62 32.94 -9.01
CA ASP A 201 13.02 32.87 -10.41
C ASP A 201 14.54 32.76 -10.50
N ILE A 202 15.00 31.91 -11.39
CA ILE A 202 16.42 31.65 -11.64
C ILE A 202 16.68 31.66 -13.14
N THR A 203 17.93 31.93 -13.51
CA THR A 203 18.37 31.98 -14.92
C THR A 203 19.59 31.10 -15.11
N TYR A 204 19.57 30.30 -16.16
CA TYR A 204 20.71 29.52 -16.63
C TYR A 204 21.16 30.05 -17.99
N HIS A 205 22.47 29.88 -18.27
CA HIS A 205 23.05 30.03 -19.60
C HIS A 205 23.61 28.67 -20.01
N ALA A 206 23.32 28.27 -21.27
CA ALA A 206 23.82 27.00 -21.79
C ALA A 206 24.19 27.14 -23.28
N LYS A 207 25.32 26.53 -23.68
CA LYS A 207 25.72 26.49 -25.11
C LYS A 207 24.79 25.60 -25.93
N VAL A 208 24.32 24.51 -25.31
CA VAL A 208 23.40 23.53 -25.93
C VAL A 208 22.24 23.28 -25.01
N VAL A 209 21.03 23.25 -25.55
CA VAL A 209 19.79 22.86 -24.85
C VAL A 209 19.25 21.54 -25.42
N VAL A 210 18.96 20.59 -24.60
CA VAL A 210 18.31 19.33 -24.98
C VAL A 210 16.87 19.33 -24.42
N ASN A 211 15.90 19.35 -25.29
CA ASN A 211 14.47 19.33 -24.95
C ASN A 211 13.97 17.88 -24.81
N ALA A 212 14.06 17.31 -23.62
CA ALA A 212 13.55 15.98 -23.27
C ALA A 212 12.30 16.06 -22.34
N ALA A 213 11.46 17.07 -22.55
CA ALA A 213 10.34 17.43 -21.66
C ALA A 213 9.09 16.52 -21.80
N GLY A 214 9.18 15.39 -22.50
CA GLY A 214 8.10 14.40 -22.64
C GLY A 214 6.83 14.98 -23.27
N VAL A 215 5.69 14.91 -22.57
CA VAL A 215 4.41 15.46 -23.10
C VAL A 215 4.41 16.98 -23.29
N TYR A 216 5.42 17.68 -22.77
CA TYR A 216 5.59 19.13 -22.92
C TYR A 216 6.69 19.54 -23.91
N ALA A 217 7.29 18.58 -24.62
CA ALA A 217 8.39 18.90 -25.52
C ALA A 217 7.96 19.80 -26.67
N ASP A 218 6.71 19.71 -27.13
CA ASP A 218 6.15 20.63 -28.15
C ASP A 218 6.12 22.08 -27.68
N ARG A 219 5.91 22.34 -26.38
CA ARG A 219 5.95 23.71 -25.85
C ARG A 219 7.28 24.38 -26.09
N PHE A 220 8.39 23.70 -25.82
CA PHE A 220 9.75 24.24 -25.98
C PHE A 220 10.19 24.25 -27.44
N HIS A 221 9.81 23.20 -28.21
CA HIS A 221 9.99 23.19 -29.66
C HIS A 221 9.33 24.43 -30.30
N ASN A 222 8.08 24.70 -29.96
CA ASN A 222 7.29 25.78 -30.53
C ASN A 222 7.73 27.20 -30.10
N MET A 223 8.54 27.34 -29.07
CA MET A 223 9.23 28.58 -28.71
C MET A 223 10.37 28.88 -29.68
N MET A 224 11.03 27.85 -30.23
CA MET A 224 12.26 27.94 -30.98
C MET A 224 12.07 27.77 -32.50
N SER A 225 10.94 27.22 -32.95
CA SER A 225 10.69 26.88 -34.37
C SER A 225 9.36 27.46 -34.85
N ASP A 226 9.34 27.87 -36.11
CA ASP A 226 8.10 28.21 -36.85
C ASP A 226 7.39 26.96 -37.38
N ASP A 227 8.12 25.84 -37.60
CA ASP A 227 7.58 24.53 -37.93
C ASP A 227 7.01 23.88 -36.66
N LYS A 228 5.72 24.13 -36.40
CA LYS A 228 5.11 23.75 -35.14
C LYS A 228 4.96 22.22 -34.99
N LEU A 229 5.19 21.73 -33.77
CA LEU A 229 5.00 20.36 -33.33
C LEU A 229 3.79 20.30 -32.40
N THR A 230 2.96 19.26 -32.56
CA THR A 230 1.85 18.99 -31.66
C THR A 230 2.04 17.65 -30.98
N ILE A 231 2.02 17.63 -29.62
CA ILE A 231 2.05 16.41 -28.84
C ILE A 231 0.71 16.24 -28.11
N THR A 232 -0.04 15.22 -28.52
CA THR A 232 -1.30 14.81 -27.90
C THR A 232 -1.02 13.77 -26.83
N PRO A 233 -1.42 14.00 -25.56
CA PRO A 233 -1.26 13.00 -24.51
C PRO A 233 -2.18 11.81 -24.79
N ARG A 234 -1.62 10.64 -25.10
CA ARG A 234 -2.39 9.41 -25.28
C ARG A 234 -2.38 8.60 -23.98
N LYS A 235 -3.49 8.67 -23.26
CA LYS A 235 -3.66 7.99 -21.97
C LYS A 235 -3.78 6.48 -22.13
N GLY A 236 -3.03 5.74 -21.31
CA GLY A 236 -3.15 4.30 -21.13
C GLY A 236 -3.46 3.98 -19.67
N GLU A 237 -4.58 3.30 -19.42
CA GLU A 237 -5.01 2.87 -18.10
C GLU A 237 -4.68 1.40 -17.88
N TYR A 238 -4.20 1.07 -16.69
CA TYR A 238 -3.70 -0.25 -16.32
C TYR A 238 -4.28 -0.74 -15.00
N CYS A 239 -4.43 -2.06 -14.87
CA CYS A 239 -4.62 -2.76 -13.61
C CYS A 239 -3.37 -3.57 -13.27
N LEU A 240 -2.84 -3.40 -12.06
CA LEU A 240 -1.75 -4.20 -11.50
C LEU A 240 -2.33 -5.19 -10.49
N LEU A 241 -2.09 -6.48 -10.72
CA LEU A 241 -2.53 -7.57 -9.87
C LEU A 241 -1.42 -7.97 -8.88
N ASP A 242 -1.81 -8.67 -7.83
CA ASP A 242 -0.90 -9.18 -6.81
C ASP A 242 0.15 -10.14 -7.40
N VAL A 243 1.22 -10.38 -6.67
CA VAL A 243 2.27 -11.35 -7.03
C VAL A 243 1.73 -12.79 -7.12
N THR A 244 0.63 -13.09 -6.46
CA THR A 244 -0.08 -14.38 -6.57
C THR A 244 -0.61 -14.64 -7.99
N ALA A 245 -0.92 -13.59 -8.75
CA ALA A 245 -1.32 -13.69 -10.16
C ALA A 245 -0.13 -13.71 -11.14
N GLY A 246 1.08 -13.44 -10.67
CA GLY A 246 2.25 -13.16 -11.52
C GLY A 246 2.69 -14.31 -12.43
N GLN A 247 2.35 -15.55 -12.06
CA GLN A 247 2.67 -16.75 -12.84
C GLN A 247 1.59 -17.14 -13.86
N HIS A 248 0.53 -16.32 -13.99
CA HIS A 248 -0.58 -16.62 -14.90
C HIS A 248 -0.13 -16.68 -16.38
N VAL A 249 0.85 -15.85 -16.75
CA VAL A 249 1.59 -15.95 -18.03
C VAL A 249 3.10 -15.75 -17.77
N GLY A 250 3.92 -16.45 -18.54
CA GLY A 250 5.39 -16.33 -18.42
C GLY A 250 5.96 -15.24 -19.33
N ARG A 251 5.25 -14.84 -20.37
CA ARG A 251 5.66 -13.90 -21.41
C ARG A 251 4.73 -12.71 -21.50
N THR A 252 5.16 -11.66 -22.19
CA THR A 252 4.26 -10.55 -22.55
C THR A 252 3.37 -10.96 -23.72
N ILE A 253 2.06 -10.99 -23.50
CA ILE A 253 1.06 -11.40 -24.47
C ILE A 253 0.31 -10.18 -25.03
N PHE A 254 0.42 -9.97 -26.33
CA PHE A 254 -0.28 -8.93 -27.08
C PHE A 254 -1.39 -9.53 -27.92
N ARG A 255 -2.43 -8.77 -28.18
CA ARG A 255 -3.34 -9.00 -29.32
C ARG A 255 -2.73 -8.42 -30.60
N MET A 256 -3.33 -8.78 -31.74
CA MET A 256 -2.99 -8.10 -33.00
C MET A 256 -3.25 -6.58 -32.89
N PRO A 257 -2.31 -5.73 -33.38
CA PRO A 257 -2.49 -4.28 -33.35
C PRO A 257 -3.73 -3.84 -34.13
N SER A 258 -4.39 -2.80 -33.64
CA SER A 258 -5.49 -2.11 -34.33
C SER A 258 -5.09 -0.67 -34.65
N ALA A 259 -5.95 0.09 -35.33
CA ALA A 259 -5.76 1.50 -35.59
C ALA A 259 -5.52 2.35 -34.33
N LEU A 260 -6.04 1.92 -33.16
CA LEU A 260 -5.86 2.60 -31.86
C LEU A 260 -4.62 2.10 -31.08
N GLY A 261 -3.85 1.15 -31.61
CA GLY A 261 -2.63 0.61 -30.98
C GLY A 261 -2.67 -0.88 -30.71
N LYS A 262 -1.82 -1.35 -29.79
CA LYS A 262 -1.55 -2.78 -29.52
C LYS A 262 -2.60 -3.52 -28.71
N GLY A 263 -3.74 -2.89 -28.36
CA GLY A 263 -4.81 -3.47 -27.56
C GLY A 263 -4.42 -3.73 -26.09
N ILE A 264 -5.30 -4.40 -25.35
CA ILE A 264 -5.06 -4.81 -23.96
C ILE A 264 -4.08 -5.98 -23.95
N LEU A 265 -2.91 -5.78 -23.33
CA LEU A 265 -1.93 -6.83 -23.13
C LEU A 265 -2.03 -7.41 -21.71
N VAL A 266 -1.46 -8.60 -21.54
CA VAL A 266 -1.19 -9.21 -20.23
C VAL A 266 0.30 -9.53 -20.15
N SER A 267 0.98 -9.04 -19.10
CA SER A 267 2.42 -9.20 -18.95
C SER A 267 2.80 -9.44 -17.49
N PRO A 268 3.70 -10.40 -17.21
CA PRO A 268 4.33 -10.42 -15.90
C PRO A 268 5.19 -9.16 -15.73
N THR A 269 5.38 -8.71 -14.51
CA THR A 269 6.35 -7.68 -14.19
C THR A 269 7.64 -8.30 -13.64
N ILE A 270 8.74 -7.59 -13.74
CA ILE A 270 10.03 -8.06 -13.20
C ILE A 270 10.01 -8.28 -11.67
N HIS A 271 9.01 -7.74 -10.99
CA HIS A 271 8.81 -7.89 -9.53
C HIS A 271 7.80 -8.99 -9.16
N GLY A 272 7.31 -9.75 -10.15
CA GLY A 272 6.43 -10.90 -9.95
C GLY A 272 4.93 -10.58 -9.91
N ASN A 273 4.51 -9.36 -10.19
CA ASN A 273 3.11 -8.99 -10.37
C ASN A 273 2.62 -9.30 -11.79
N LEU A 274 1.31 -9.28 -12.01
CA LEU A 274 0.69 -9.33 -13.33
C LEU A 274 0.13 -7.95 -13.70
N LEU A 275 0.42 -7.46 -14.90
CA LEU A 275 -0.06 -6.21 -15.44
C LEU A 275 -1.04 -6.46 -16.58
N VAL A 276 -2.20 -5.79 -16.52
CA VAL A 276 -3.25 -5.83 -17.56
C VAL A 276 -3.53 -4.41 -18.03
N GLY A 277 -3.57 -4.19 -19.32
CA GLY A 277 -3.69 -2.87 -19.96
C GLY A 277 -2.66 -2.74 -21.09
N PRO A 278 -2.46 -1.55 -21.67
CA PRO A 278 -3.21 -0.33 -21.43
C PRO A 278 -4.45 -0.18 -22.31
N THR A 279 -5.29 0.80 -21.97
CA THR A 279 -6.20 1.44 -22.91
C THR A 279 -5.45 2.43 -23.82
N ALA A 280 -6.15 3.05 -24.78
CA ALA A 280 -5.61 4.12 -25.61
C ALA A 280 -6.71 5.18 -25.83
N THR A 281 -6.55 6.34 -25.19
CA THR A 281 -7.49 7.46 -25.27
C THR A 281 -6.71 8.76 -25.38
N ASP A 282 -6.96 9.54 -26.41
CA ASP A 282 -6.34 10.84 -26.57
C ASP A 282 -7.02 11.88 -25.68
N LEU A 283 -6.22 12.75 -25.08
CA LEU A 283 -6.65 13.82 -24.18
C LEU A 283 -6.06 15.16 -24.61
N ASP A 284 -6.74 16.24 -24.23
CA ASP A 284 -6.18 17.61 -24.32
C ASP A 284 -5.34 17.94 -23.07
N ASP A 285 -5.69 17.35 -21.93
CA ASP A 285 -5.02 17.58 -20.64
C ASP A 285 -3.71 16.80 -20.53
N LYS A 286 -2.57 17.51 -20.59
CA LYS A 286 -1.21 16.97 -20.41
C LYS A 286 -0.91 16.50 -18.97
N GLU A 287 -1.83 16.72 -18.03
CA GLU A 287 -1.76 16.27 -16.63
C GLU A 287 -2.78 15.16 -16.30
N GLY A 288 -3.59 14.73 -17.28
CA GLY A 288 -4.70 13.80 -17.14
C GLY A 288 -4.33 12.36 -16.77
N THR A 289 -3.55 12.14 -15.70
CA THR A 289 -3.12 10.81 -15.23
C THR A 289 -4.14 10.11 -14.33
N PHE A 290 -5.42 10.50 -14.39
CA PHE A 290 -6.52 9.85 -13.69
C PHE A 290 -7.02 8.62 -14.45
N THR A 291 -7.52 7.62 -13.72
CA THR A 291 -8.28 6.51 -14.31
C THR A 291 -9.76 6.86 -14.43
N THR A 292 -10.45 6.26 -15.40
CA THR A 292 -11.88 6.45 -15.66
C THR A 292 -12.64 5.15 -15.43
N ALA A 293 -13.95 5.23 -15.22
CA ALA A 293 -14.79 4.05 -15.06
C ALA A 293 -14.83 3.22 -16.36
N GLU A 294 -14.90 3.90 -17.51
CA GLU A 294 -14.91 3.30 -18.84
C GLU A 294 -13.58 2.62 -19.15
N GLY A 295 -12.44 3.28 -18.85
CA GLY A 295 -11.12 2.72 -19.08
C GLY A 295 -10.85 1.48 -18.21
N LEU A 296 -11.22 1.53 -16.94
CA LEU A 296 -11.10 0.38 -16.04
C LEU A 296 -12.05 -0.76 -16.42
N ALA A 297 -13.27 -0.46 -16.89
CA ALA A 297 -14.20 -1.45 -17.41
C ALA A 297 -13.63 -2.13 -18.67
N ALA A 298 -13.05 -1.34 -19.60
CA ALA A 298 -12.43 -1.87 -20.81
C ALA A 298 -11.28 -2.85 -20.50
N VAL A 299 -10.43 -2.53 -19.50
CA VAL A 299 -9.35 -3.42 -19.06
C VAL A 299 -9.89 -4.69 -18.40
N ASN A 300 -11.05 -4.61 -17.71
CA ASN A 300 -11.66 -5.71 -16.97
C ASN A 300 -12.63 -6.57 -17.81
N THR A 301 -12.89 -6.19 -19.06
CA THR A 301 -13.83 -6.92 -19.92
C THR A 301 -13.28 -8.32 -20.26
N PRO A 302 -14.04 -9.41 -20.02
CA PRO A 302 -13.66 -10.75 -20.46
C PRO A 302 -13.40 -10.78 -21.98
N GLY A 303 -12.29 -11.39 -22.38
CA GLY A 303 -11.88 -11.43 -23.79
C GLY A 303 -11.24 -10.14 -24.35
N ALA A 304 -11.07 -9.09 -23.54
CA ALA A 304 -10.34 -7.90 -23.96
C ALA A 304 -8.87 -8.19 -24.28
N SER A 305 -8.27 -9.21 -23.68
CA SER A 305 -6.91 -9.69 -23.96
C SER A 305 -6.94 -11.05 -24.69
N ALA A 306 -5.77 -11.50 -25.14
CA ALA A 306 -5.59 -12.84 -25.73
C ALA A 306 -5.35 -13.93 -24.66
N VAL A 307 -5.58 -13.63 -23.37
CA VAL A 307 -5.36 -14.53 -22.24
C VAL A 307 -6.69 -14.81 -21.55
N LYS A 308 -7.00 -16.09 -21.31
CA LYS A 308 -8.21 -16.52 -20.60
C LYS A 308 -8.04 -16.50 -19.08
N ASN A 309 -9.14 -16.38 -18.35
CA ASN A 309 -9.23 -16.53 -16.90
C ASN A 309 -8.27 -15.63 -16.10
N VAL A 310 -7.98 -14.42 -16.61
CA VAL A 310 -7.16 -13.45 -15.87
C VAL A 310 -7.80 -13.16 -14.52
N PRO A 311 -7.09 -13.32 -13.37
CA PRO A 311 -7.67 -13.21 -12.03
C PRO A 311 -7.88 -11.74 -11.61
N MET A 312 -8.80 -11.02 -12.26
CA MET A 312 -9.04 -9.59 -12.05
C MET A 312 -9.52 -9.24 -10.61
N ASN A 313 -9.98 -10.22 -9.84
CA ASN A 313 -10.27 -10.06 -8.41
C ASN A 313 -9.02 -9.88 -7.54
N GLU A 314 -7.83 -10.08 -8.09
CA GLU A 314 -6.54 -9.86 -7.42
C GLU A 314 -5.90 -8.49 -7.72
N VAL A 315 -6.64 -7.56 -8.31
CA VAL A 315 -6.17 -6.17 -8.54
C VAL A 315 -5.82 -5.52 -7.21
N ILE A 316 -4.59 -5.04 -7.09
CA ILE A 316 -4.09 -4.30 -5.93
C ILE A 316 -4.03 -2.80 -6.17
N THR A 317 -3.87 -2.36 -7.41
CA THR A 317 -3.93 -0.95 -7.81
C THR A 317 -4.22 -0.82 -9.30
N SER A 318 -4.74 0.35 -9.70
CA SER A 318 -4.85 0.77 -11.09
C SER A 318 -4.19 2.13 -11.25
N PHE A 319 -3.66 2.44 -12.43
CA PHE A 319 -2.99 3.70 -12.73
C PHE A 319 -3.12 4.07 -14.20
N ALA A 320 -2.82 5.32 -14.54
CA ALA A 320 -2.76 5.78 -15.92
C ALA A 320 -1.43 6.49 -16.22
N GLY A 321 -0.97 6.36 -17.46
CA GLY A 321 0.19 7.05 -17.98
C GLY A 321 -0.12 7.73 -19.31
N LEU A 322 0.56 8.85 -19.58
CA LEU A 322 0.40 9.64 -20.79
C LEU A 322 1.57 9.39 -21.74
N ARG A 323 1.29 8.83 -22.92
CA ARG A 323 2.27 8.69 -23.98
C ARG A 323 2.32 9.99 -24.77
N PRO A 324 3.51 10.57 -25.05
CA PRO A 324 3.65 11.78 -25.87
C PRO A 324 3.50 11.44 -27.35
N HIS A 325 2.27 11.35 -27.86
CA HIS A 325 1.97 11.02 -29.24
C HIS A 325 2.14 12.27 -30.13
N GLY A 326 3.14 12.22 -31.01
CA GLY A 326 3.43 13.34 -31.93
C GLY A 326 2.67 13.24 -33.25
N ASP A 327 2.36 14.38 -33.84
CA ASP A 327 1.66 14.52 -35.13
C ASP A 327 2.48 14.06 -36.35
N ARG A 328 3.81 13.89 -36.19
CA ARG A 328 4.72 13.48 -37.28
C ARG A 328 4.84 11.97 -37.47
N GLY A 329 4.21 11.17 -36.59
CA GLY A 329 4.18 9.70 -36.68
C GLY A 329 5.48 8.98 -36.32
N ASP A 330 6.60 9.67 -36.08
CA ASP A 330 7.90 9.15 -35.66
C ASP A 330 8.46 9.93 -34.46
N PHE A 331 9.58 9.48 -33.88
CA PHE A 331 10.35 10.27 -32.94
C PHE A 331 10.92 11.52 -33.59
N VAL A 332 10.92 12.63 -32.87
CA VAL A 332 11.54 13.89 -33.32
C VAL A 332 12.83 14.08 -32.53
N ILE A 333 13.97 13.74 -33.16
CA ILE A 333 15.29 13.81 -32.51
C ILE A 333 16.26 14.52 -33.45
N GLY A 334 16.83 15.65 -33.04
CA GLY A 334 17.77 16.40 -33.78
C GLY A 334 17.78 17.88 -33.47
N GLN A 335 18.67 18.64 -34.11
CA GLN A 335 18.71 20.09 -34.00
C GLN A 335 17.51 20.71 -34.72
N ILE A 336 16.93 21.75 -34.14
CA ILE A 336 15.92 22.57 -34.79
C ILE A 336 16.59 23.42 -35.86
N GLU A 337 15.98 23.47 -37.04
CA GLU A 337 16.45 24.34 -38.13
C GLU A 337 16.43 25.82 -37.72
N GLY A 338 17.50 26.52 -37.96
CA GLY A 338 17.69 27.91 -37.55
C GLY A 338 18.08 28.14 -36.09
N CYS A 339 18.13 27.08 -35.25
CA CYS A 339 18.48 27.14 -33.82
C CYS A 339 19.65 26.20 -33.49
N PRO A 340 20.88 26.54 -33.90
CA PRO A 340 22.05 25.68 -33.68
C PRO A 340 22.30 25.47 -32.19
N GLY A 341 22.39 24.20 -31.79
CA GLY A 341 22.56 23.82 -30.37
C GLY A 341 21.26 23.59 -29.59
N PHE A 342 20.07 23.84 -30.19
CA PHE A 342 18.80 23.38 -29.60
C PHE A 342 18.42 22.03 -30.19
N ILE A 343 18.37 20.99 -29.33
CA ILE A 343 18.16 19.60 -29.74
C ILE A 343 16.86 19.10 -29.18
N ASP A 344 15.93 18.70 -30.02
CA ASP A 344 14.72 18.01 -29.61
C ASP A 344 14.98 16.53 -29.33
N VAL A 345 14.26 16.02 -28.30
CA VAL A 345 14.04 14.63 -27.99
C VAL A 345 12.54 14.48 -27.66
N ALA A 346 11.73 14.72 -28.71
CA ALA A 346 10.30 14.92 -28.62
C ALA A 346 9.51 13.76 -29.23
N ALA A 347 8.22 13.67 -28.94
CA ALA A 347 7.32 12.62 -29.40
C ALA A 347 7.78 11.19 -29.06
N ILE A 348 8.48 11.01 -27.94
CA ILE A 348 9.04 9.72 -27.51
C ILE A 348 7.95 8.88 -26.83
N GLU A 349 6.99 8.40 -27.61
CA GLU A 349 5.98 7.43 -27.20
C GLU A 349 6.53 5.99 -27.22
N SER A 350 5.66 4.95 -27.20
CA SER A 350 6.11 3.56 -27.39
C SER A 350 6.77 3.38 -28.77
N PRO A 351 7.97 2.81 -28.82
CA PRO A 351 8.73 2.05 -27.83
C PRO A 351 9.83 2.83 -27.07
N GLY A 352 9.59 4.07 -26.66
CA GLY A 352 10.60 4.96 -26.10
C GLY A 352 11.39 4.42 -24.90
N LEU A 353 10.75 3.61 -24.02
CA LEU A 353 11.48 2.98 -22.90
C LEU A 353 12.59 2.06 -23.41
N SER A 354 12.29 1.19 -24.38
CA SER A 354 13.25 0.28 -25.00
C SER A 354 14.34 1.04 -25.77
N ALA A 355 13.96 2.13 -26.46
CA ALA A 355 14.85 2.94 -27.26
C ALA A 355 15.75 3.88 -26.45
N SER A 356 15.44 4.12 -25.16
CA SER A 356 16.09 5.18 -24.38
C SER A 356 17.62 5.11 -24.32
N PRO A 357 18.30 3.95 -24.22
CA PRO A 357 19.76 3.92 -24.27
C PRO A 357 20.34 4.37 -25.62
N ALA A 358 19.69 3.96 -26.71
CA ALA A 358 20.11 4.35 -28.06
C ALA A 358 19.80 5.83 -28.33
N ILE A 359 18.67 6.35 -27.81
CA ILE A 359 18.35 7.80 -27.86
C ILE A 359 19.45 8.60 -27.17
N GLY A 360 19.82 8.23 -25.94
CA GLY A 360 20.89 8.92 -25.20
C GLY A 360 22.21 8.94 -25.96
N LYS A 361 22.58 7.82 -26.57
CA LYS A 361 23.80 7.71 -27.39
C LYS A 361 23.72 8.60 -28.65
N MET A 362 22.58 8.63 -29.33
CA MET A 362 22.39 9.44 -30.50
C MET A 362 22.48 10.93 -30.17
N VAL A 363 21.80 11.39 -29.12
CA VAL A 363 21.79 12.80 -28.70
C VAL A 363 23.19 13.23 -28.23
N ALA A 364 23.87 12.37 -27.45
CA ALA A 364 25.26 12.64 -27.07
C ALA A 364 26.19 12.77 -28.27
N GLY A 365 26.00 11.98 -29.32
CA GLY A 365 26.72 12.15 -30.60
C GLY A 365 26.51 13.52 -31.23
N ILE A 366 25.26 13.98 -31.32
CA ILE A 366 24.93 15.31 -31.84
C ILE A 366 25.61 16.44 -31.02
N VAL A 367 25.55 16.35 -29.67
CA VAL A 367 26.22 17.32 -28.80
C VAL A 367 27.75 17.30 -28.98
N CYS A 368 28.34 16.11 -29.13
CA CYS A 368 29.77 15.97 -29.36
C CYS A 368 30.20 16.55 -30.69
N ASP A 369 29.37 16.46 -31.74
CA ASP A 369 29.65 17.08 -33.04
C ASP A 369 29.64 18.62 -32.96
N ILE A 370 28.80 19.19 -32.08
CA ILE A 370 28.72 20.63 -31.85
C ILE A 370 29.90 21.13 -30.98
N LEU A 371 30.08 20.51 -29.81
CA LEU A 371 30.99 21.02 -28.78
C LEU A 371 32.40 20.42 -28.84
N LYS A 372 32.57 19.28 -29.50
CA LYS A 372 33.83 18.51 -29.61
C LYS A 372 34.58 18.32 -28.30
N PRO A 373 33.91 17.83 -27.25
CA PRO A 373 34.47 17.71 -25.91
C PRO A 373 35.50 16.58 -25.83
N ALA A 374 36.47 16.71 -24.92
CA ALA A 374 37.37 15.61 -24.59
C ALA A 374 36.64 14.53 -23.81
N VAL A 375 37.09 13.27 -23.91
CA VAL A 375 36.58 12.13 -23.15
C VAL A 375 36.89 12.32 -21.67
N ASN A 376 35.97 11.91 -20.82
CA ASN A 376 36.14 11.85 -19.37
C ASN A 376 36.85 10.53 -18.96
N GLU A 377 38.13 10.58 -18.75
CA GLU A 377 38.96 9.42 -18.36
C GLU A 377 38.60 8.85 -16.97
N LYS A 378 37.86 9.64 -16.16
CA LYS A 378 37.40 9.24 -14.81
C LYS A 378 35.97 8.73 -14.79
N PHE A 379 35.38 8.44 -15.95
CA PHE A 379 34.02 7.95 -16.05
C PHE A 379 33.83 6.62 -15.30
N VAL A 380 32.94 6.63 -14.33
CA VAL A 380 32.52 5.45 -13.58
C VAL A 380 31.41 4.76 -14.33
N GLU A 381 31.71 3.64 -14.97
CA GLU A 381 30.77 2.94 -15.84
C GLU A 381 29.73 2.11 -15.06
N ARG A 382 30.17 1.50 -13.93
CA ARG A 382 29.34 0.64 -13.08
C ARG A 382 28.81 1.40 -11.89
N LEU A 383 27.53 1.23 -11.59
CA LEU A 383 26.88 1.76 -10.39
C LEU A 383 26.72 0.61 -9.39
N GLU A 384 26.99 0.88 -8.11
CA GLU A 384 26.62 -0.06 -7.05
C GLU A 384 25.10 -0.31 -7.07
N PRO A 385 24.64 -1.55 -7.21
CA PRO A 385 23.23 -1.88 -7.25
C PRO A 385 22.56 -1.58 -5.92
N ILE A 386 21.25 -1.28 -5.94
CA ILE A 386 20.46 -1.29 -4.70
C ILE A 386 20.41 -2.72 -4.17
N THR A 387 20.68 -2.88 -2.90
CA THR A 387 20.55 -4.15 -2.21
C THR A 387 19.08 -4.55 -2.09
N TYR A 388 18.72 -5.73 -2.58
CA TYR A 388 17.41 -6.33 -2.37
C TYR A 388 17.58 -7.57 -1.51
N MET A 389 17.32 -7.46 -0.21
CA MET A 389 17.49 -8.55 0.76
C MET A 389 16.84 -9.87 0.32
N ARG A 390 15.62 -9.78 -0.21
CA ARG A 390 14.86 -10.95 -0.69
C ARG A 390 15.51 -11.74 -1.83
N LEU A 391 16.46 -11.13 -2.55
CA LEU A 391 17.17 -11.74 -3.69
C LEU A 391 18.55 -12.27 -3.33
N LEU A 392 19.04 -11.99 -2.12
CA LEU A 392 20.34 -12.45 -1.67
C LEU A 392 20.28 -13.91 -1.15
N PRO A 393 21.33 -14.69 -1.34
CA PRO A 393 21.48 -15.99 -0.69
C PRO A 393 21.49 -15.84 0.84
N PRO A 394 21.04 -16.86 1.61
CA PRO A 394 20.93 -16.79 3.07
C PRO A 394 22.23 -16.38 3.80
N GLU A 395 23.37 -16.82 3.31
CA GLU A 395 24.68 -16.49 3.89
C GLU A 395 24.98 -15.00 3.77
N LYS A 396 24.72 -14.41 2.60
CA LYS A 396 24.92 -12.98 2.35
C LYS A 396 23.91 -12.11 3.12
N GLN A 397 22.68 -12.60 3.27
CA GLN A 397 21.69 -11.93 4.13
C GLN A 397 22.19 -11.86 5.57
N LEU A 398 22.72 -12.97 6.10
CA LEU A 398 23.27 -13.04 7.46
C LEU A 398 24.49 -12.13 7.64
N GLU A 399 25.40 -12.12 6.66
CA GLU A 399 26.57 -11.22 6.68
C GLU A 399 26.16 -9.76 6.69
N LEU A 400 25.18 -9.40 5.86
CA LEU A 400 24.70 -8.03 5.75
C LEU A 400 24.01 -7.56 7.04
N ILE A 401 23.15 -8.39 7.63
CA ILE A 401 22.49 -8.05 8.92
C ILE A 401 23.52 -7.94 10.05
N LYS A 402 24.58 -8.75 10.07
CA LYS A 402 25.67 -8.61 11.04
C LYS A 402 26.44 -7.31 10.88
N LYS A 403 26.62 -6.84 9.63
CA LYS A 403 27.29 -5.58 9.32
C LYS A 403 26.42 -4.37 9.65
N ASP A 404 25.14 -4.45 9.36
CA ASP A 404 24.14 -3.40 9.59
C ASP A 404 22.80 -4.04 9.98
N ALA A 405 22.44 -3.93 11.27
CA ALA A 405 21.24 -4.51 11.85
C ALA A 405 19.95 -4.02 11.20
N THR A 406 19.96 -2.83 10.56
CA THR A 406 18.78 -2.27 9.90
C THR A 406 18.28 -3.13 8.73
N TYR A 407 19.15 -3.95 8.13
CA TYR A 407 18.73 -4.93 7.11
C TYR A 407 17.94 -6.11 7.70
N GLY A 408 18.00 -6.33 9.02
CA GLY A 408 17.16 -7.32 9.72
C GLY A 408 15.77 -6.80 10.07
N ASN A 409 15.55 -5.49 10.08
CA ASN A 409 14.27 -4.87 10.42
C ASN A 409 13.38 -4.76 9.18
N ILE A 410 12.37 -5.62 9.06
CA ILE A 410 11.45 -5.64 7.90
C ILE A 410 10.33 -4.61 8.09
N ILE A 411 10.37 -3.57 7.28
CA ILE A 411 9.40 -2.46 7.28
C ILE A 411 8.17 -2.78 6.42
N CYS A 412 8.40 -3.25 5.20
CA CYS A 412 7.31 -3.62 4.29
C CYS A 412 7.21 -5.13 4.13
N ARG A 413 6.21 -5.75 4.78
CA ARG A 413 6.00 -7.19 4.72
C ARG A 413 5.62 -7.69 3.32
N CYS A 414 4.67 -7.03 2.65
CA CYS A 414 4.17 -7.45 1.33
C CYS A 414 5.25 -7.53 0.25
N ALA A 415 6.31 -6.71 0.35
CA ALA A 415 7.42 -6.65 -0.59
C ALA A 415 8.74 -7.10 0.05
N SER A 416 8.72 -7.54 1.31
CA SER A 416 9.91 -7.99 2.07
C SER A 416 11.06 -6.96 2.06
N VAL A 417 10.73 -5.67 2.27
CA VAL A 417 11.71 -4.57 2.26
C VAL A 417 12.12 -4.22 3.67
N SER A 418 13.43 -4.20 3.91
CA SER A 418 14.04 -3.85 5.20
C SER A 418 14.24 -2.34 5.36
N GLU A 419 14.49 -1.90 6.59
CA GLU A 419 14.89 -0.53 6.90
C GLU A 419 16.21 -0.18 6.20
N GLY A 420 17.21 -1.08 6.19
CA GLY A 420 18.48 -0.88 5.54
C GLY A 420 18.34 -0.58 4.04
N GLU A 421 17.44 -1.29 3.33
CA GLU A 421 17.14 -1.01 1.92
C GLU A 421 16.55 0.39 1.72
N ILE A 422 15.68 0.84 2.63
CA ILE A 422 15.08 2.19 2.57
C ILE A 422 16.16 3.24 2.82
N LEU A 423 16.98 3.08 3.86
CA LEU A 423 18.09 3.97 4.19
C LEU A 423 19.08 4.10 3.05
N GLU A 424 19.47 2.98 2.43
CA GLU A 424 20.32 2.96 1.25
C GLU A 424 19.76 3.87 0.15
N THR A 425 18.44 3.75 -0.15
CA THR A 425 17.84 4.56 -1.23
C THR A 425 17.73 6.04 -0.91
N ILE A 426 17.62 6.41 0.38
CA ILE A 426 17.61 7.83 0.82
C ILE A 426 19.02 8.44 0.67
N ARG A 427 20.07 7.67 0.97
CA ARG A 427 21.46 8.12 1.01
C ARG A 427 22.17 8.13 -0.35
N ARG A 428 21.53 7.65 -1.42
CA ARG A 428 22.09 7.66 -2.79
C ARG A 428 22.23 9.08 -3.35
N PRO A 429 23.06 9.31 -4.38
CA PRO A 429 23.29 10.66 -4.96
C PRO A 429 22.01 11.39 -5.38
N LEU A 430 21.03 10.68 -5.97
CA LEU A 430 19.67 11.16 -6.23
C LEU A 430 18.70 10.46 -5.27
N GLY A 431 18.89 10.70 -3.97
CA GLY A 431 18.22 9.98 -2.90
C GLY A 431 16.71 10.21 -2.86
N ALA A 432 16.01 9.20 -2.37
CA ALA A 432 14.56 9.28 -2.17
C ALA A 432 14.20 10.27 -1.05
N ARG A 433 13.30 11.22 -1.33
CA ARG A 433 12.84 12.23 -0.37
C ARG A 433 11.34 12.12 -0.05
N THR A 434 10.58 11.34 -0.81
CA THR A 434 9.13 11.18 -0.67
C THR A 434 8.75 9.70 -0.56
N LEU A 435 7.53 9.40 -0.10
CA LEU A 435 7.05 8.02 -0.02
C LEU A 435 7.04 7.31 -1.39
N ASP A 436 6.62 8.01 -2.46
CA ASP A 436 6.61 7.42 -3.80
C ASP A 436 8.03 7.29 -4.38
N ALA A 437 9.01 8.12 -3.96
CA ALA A 437 10.41 7.95 -4.33
C ALA A 437 11.03 6.68 -3.68
N VAL A 438 10.75 6.43 -2.39
CA VAL A 438 11.13 5.17 -1.72
C VAL A 438 10.45 3.98 -2.40
N LYS A 439 9.14 4.08 -2.67
CA LYS A 439 8.35 3.04 -3.34
C LYS A 439 8.93 2.64 -4.70
N ARG A 440 9.34 3.59 -5.53
CA ARG A 440 9.91 3.32 -6.86
C ARG A 440 11.28 2.65 -6.80
N ARG A 441 12.05 2.87 -5.74
CA ARG A 441 13.40 2.30 -5.58
C ARG A 441 13.40 0.94 -4.89
N THR A 442 12.53 0.73 -3.90
CA THR A 442 12.52 -0.48 -3.06
C THR A 442 11.34 -1.41 -3.31
N GLY A 443 10.18 -0.88 -3.75
CA GLY A 443 8.89 -1.57 -3.78
C GLY A 443 8.09 -1.46 -2.47
N ALA A 444 8.59 -0.82 -1.42
CA ALA A 444 7.79 -0.50 -0.22
C ALA A 444 6.55 0.31 -0.62
N ASN A 445 5.41 0.10 0.06
CA ASN A 445 4.11 0.72 -0.25
C ASN A 445 3.45 0.26 -1.58
N MET A 446 4.06 -0.68 -2.34
CA MET A 446 3.55 -1.14 -3.65
C MET A 446 2.78 -2.47 -3.55
N GLY A 447 2.98 -3.23 -2.49
CA GLY A 447 2.34 -4.54 -2.31
C GLY A 447 0.84 -4.45 -2.01
N ARG A 448 0.22 -5.60 -1.78
CA ARG A 448 -1.23 -5.79 -1.64
C ARG A 448 -1.96 -4.91 -0.62
N CYS A 449 -1.29 -4.42 0.43
CA CYS A 449 -1.88 -3.50 1.40
C CYS A 449 -1.78 -2.02 0.98
N GLN A 450 -1.05 -1.69 -0.10
CA GLN A 450 -0.88 -0.32 -0.62
C GLN A 450 -0.49 0.72 0.45
N GLY A 451 0.45 0.35 1.32
CA GLY A 451 0.96 1.23 2.38
C GLY A 451 0.23 1.13 3.73
N GLY A 452 -0.85 0.34 3.85
CA GLY A 452 -1.67 0.26 5.06
C GLY A 452 -0.91 -0.04 6.35
N PHE A 453 0.24 -0.72 6.28
CA PHE A 453 1.10 -0.98 7.45
C PHE A 453 2.41 -0.20 7.44
N CYS A 454 3.02 0.00 6.26
CA CYS A 454 4.37 0.52 6.17
C CYS A 454 4.44 2.05 6.02
N TYR A 455 3.36 2.76 5.66
CA TYR A 455 3.38 4.22 5.55
C TYR A 455 3.93 4.91 6.81
N PRO A 456 3.39 4.66 8.02
CA PRO A 456 3.89 5.33 9.21
C PRO A 456 5.38 5.08 9.44
N LYS A 457 5.82 3.82 9.30
CA LYS A 457 7.23 3.43 9.49
C LYS A 457 8.17 4.07 8.45
N VAL A 458 7.77 4.13 7.17
CA VAL A 458 8.57 4.80 6.12
C VAL A 458 8.63 6.30 6.33
N MET A 459 7.53 6.92 6.81
CA MET A 459 7.50 8.34 7.17
C MET A 459 8.46 8.66 8.32
N GLU A 460 8.50 7.83 9.37
CA GLU A 460 9.44 7.96 10.49
C GLU A 460 10.90 7.89 9.99
N ILE A 461 11.21 6.94 9.10
CA ILE A 461 12.56 6.80 8.51
C ILE A 461 12.92 8.04 7.70
N LEU A 462 12.04 8.49 6.80
CA LEU A 462 12.26 9.70 5.99
C LEU A 462 12.47 10.93 6.89
N SER A 463 11.60 11.11 7.89
CA SER A 463 11.67 12.23 8.84
C SER A 463 13.02 12.27 9.58
N ARG A 464 13.45 11.12 10.10
CA ARG A 464 14.73 10.97 10.82
C ARG A 464 15.94 11.22 9.92
N GLU A 465 16.00 10.55 8.75
CA GLU A 465 17.16 10.62 7.86
C GLU A 465 17.33 11.97 7.15
N LEU A 466 16.22 12.64 6.84
CA LEU A 466 16.23 13.92 6.16
C LEU A 466 16.16 15.11 7.15
N ASN A 467 15.97 14.81 8.44
CA ASN A 467 15.75 15.83 9.49
C ASN A 467 14.59 16.78 9.14
N ILE A 468 13.47 16.20 8.70
CA ILE A 468 12.25 16.90 8.30
C ILE A 468 11.14 16.53 9.28
N PRO A 469 10.34 17.50 9.80
CA PRO A 469 9.16 17.19 10.61
C PRO A 469 8.22 16.18 9.94
N LEU A 470 7.62 15.29 10.73
CA LEU A 470 6.80 14.17 10.22
C LEU A 470 5.61 14.67 9.37
N GLU A 471 5.00 15.78 9.76
CA GLU A 471 3.88 16.42 9.08
C GLU A 471 4.24 17.03 7.71
N LEU A 472 5.54 17.25 7.46
CA LEU A 472 6.03 17.74 6.16
C LEU A 472 6.43 16.60 5.21
N ILE A 473 6.34 15.35 5.64
CA ILE A 473 6.58 14.22 4.74
C ILE A 473 5.46 14.12 3.71
N THR A 474 5.87 14.11 2.43
CA THR A 474 4.96 14.12 1.29
C THR A 474 4.87 12.74 0.62
N LYS A 475 3.75 12.51 -0.07
CA LYS A 475 3.58 11.32 -0.91
C LYS A 475 4.46 11.40 -2.16
N LYS A 476 4.43 12.53 -2.89
CA LYS A 476 5.10 12.71 -4.19
C LYS A 476 5.68 14.13 -4.41
N GLY A 477 5.97 14.86 -3.35
CA GLY A 477 6.42 16.26 -3.37
C GLY A 477 5.33 17.24 -2.97
N ARG A 478 5.53 18.51 -3.28
CA ARG A 478 4.68 19.64 -2.85
C ARG A 478 3.18 19.35 -2.92
N ARG A 479 2.43 19.84 -1.92
CA ARG A 479 0.97 19.74 -1.80
C ARG A 479 0.43 18.32 -1.67
N SER A 480 1.31 17.34 -1.45
CA SER A 480 0.91 15.95 -1.23
C SER A 480 1.28 15.42 0.14
N GLU A 481 1.24 16.27 1.15
CA GLU A 481 1.49 15.93 2.55
C GLU A 481 0.56 14.78 2.97
N ILE A 482 1.09 13.86 3.76
CA ILE A 482 0.32 12.73 4.28
C ILE A 482 -0.54 13.16 5.46
N LEU A 483 -0.02 14.04 6.30
CA LEU A 483 -0.67 14.52 7.51
C LEU A 483 -1.13 15.97 7.37
N ASP A 484 -1.99 16.41 8.29
CA ASP A 484 -2.32 17.82 8.41
C ASP A 484 -1.14 18.57 9.05
N LYS A 485 -0.47 19.40 8.26
CA LYS A 485 0.70 20.19 8.68
C LYS A 485 0.43 21.19 9.82
N ASN A 486 -0.82 21.47 10.13
CA ASN A 486 -1.20 22.36 11.22
C ASN A 486 -1.31 21.65 12.58
N VAL A 487 -1.07 20.35 12.64
CA VAL A 487 -1.01 19.56 13.87
C VAL A 487 0.38 18.96 13.98
N PRO A 488 1.34 19.66 14.65
CA PRO A 488 2.71 19.18 14.76
C PRO A 488 2.77 17.80 15.41
N GLY A 489 3.37 16.85 14.71
CA GLY A 489 3.73 15.55 15.26
C GLY A 489 4.96 15.70 16.16
N VAL A 490 4.95 15.08 17.32
CA VAL A 490 6.16 14.95 18.14
C VAL A 490 6.83 13.64 17.76
N LEU A 491 7.97 13.70 17.08
CA LEU A 491 8.84 12.54 16.91
C LEU A 491 9.38 12.17 18.28
N CYS A 492 8.91 11.05 18.82
CA CYS A 492 9.62 10.41 19.92
C CYS A 492 10.71 9.54 19.31
N ASP A 493 11.91 9.65 19.82
CA ASP A 493 12.97 8.71 19.48
C ASP A 493 12.58 7.32 20.00
N ARG A 494 11.98 6.50 19.14
CA ARG A 494 11.58 5.12 19.44
C ARG A 494 12.78 4.17 19.41
N SER A 495 13.97 4.67 19.60
CA SER A 495 15.21 3.88 19.69
C SER A 495 15.32 3.07 20.99
N SER A 496 14.26 2.94 21.80
CA SER A 496 14.28 2.08 22.96
C SER A 496 14.58 0.65 22.51
N ALA A 497 15.75 0.16 22.89
CA ALA A 497 16.11 -1.24 22.79
C ALA A 497 14.99 -2.07 23.40
N ALA A 498 14.46 -3.04 22.64
CA ALA A 498 13.59 -4.07 23.22
C ALA A 498 14.34 -4.63 24.42
N ASP A 499 13.64 -4.72 25.57
CA ASP A 499 14.22 -5.30 26.79
C ASP A 499 14.67 -6.74 26.50
N PRO A 500 15.98 -7.04 26.46
CA PRO A 500 16.47 -8.39 26.23
C PRO A 500 16.30 -9.30 27.44
N SER A 501 15.61 -8.82 28.49
CA SER A 501 15.50 -9.49 29.78
C SER A 501 14.54 -10.70 29.85
N ALA A 502 13.75 -10.95 28.81
CA ALA A 502 13.16 -12.28 28.66
C ALA A 502 14.30 -13.22 28.26
N ALA A 503 14.79 -14.04 29.22
CA ALA A 503 15.86 -14.97 29.04
C ALA A 503 15.66 -15.81 27.77
N ASP A 504 16.17 -15.32 26.66
CA ASP A 504 16.26 -16.06 25.40
C ASP A 504 17.26 -17.19 25.68
N LYS A 505 16.75 -18.32 26.13
CA LYS A 505 17.48 -19.55 25.97
C LYS A 505 17.71 -19.65 24.48
N ASP A 506 18.95 -19.47 24.00
CA ASP A 506 19.29 -19.51 22.57
C ASP A 506 19.01 -20.93 22.00
N SER A 507 17.81 -21.40 22.32
CA SER A 507 17.22 -22.64 21.87
C SER A 507 16.84 -22.47 20.42
N ARG A 508 17.33 -23.34 19.57
CA ARG A 508 16.91 -23.42 18.17
C ARG A 508 15.73 -24.35 17.97
N CYS A 509 15.28 -25.06 19.01
CA CYS A 509 14.21 -26.05 18.97
C CYS A 509 13.16 -25.76 20.05
N TYR A 510 11.92 -25.60 19.64
CA TYR A 510 10.78 -25.31 20.51
C TYR A 510 9.73 -26.42 20.41
N GLU A 511 8.90 -26.56 21.44
CA GLU A 511 7.71 -27.41 21.38
C GLU A 511 6.68 -26.79 20.46
N ALA A 512 6.43 -25.48 20.65
CA ALA A 512 5.52 -24.70 19.81
C ALA A 512 6.10 -23.31 19.47
N ILE A 513 5.85 -22.86 18.25
CA ILE A 513 6.07 -21.47 17.83
C ILE A 513 4.74 -20.84 17.45
N ILE A 514 4.46 -19.67 18.03
CA ILE A 514 3.28 -18.87 17.74
C ILE A 514 3.71 -17.69 16.85
N VAL A 515 3.06 -17.52 15.71
CA VAL A 515 3.34 -16.42 14.78
C VAL A 515 2.31 -15.31 14.98
N GLY A 516 2.72 -14.24 15.67
CA GLY A 516 1.92 -13.08 16.03
C GLY A 516 1.64 -12.99 17.53
N GLY A 517 2.00 -11.87 18.15
CA GLY A 517 1.83 -11.55 19.58
C GLY A 517 0.56 -10.75 19.88
N GLY A 518 -0.47 -10.81 19.00
CA GLY A 518 -1.78 -10.25 19.25
C GLY A 518 -2.63 -11.10 20.19
N PRO A 519 -3.92 -10.76 20.42
CA PRO A 519 -4.80 -11.49 21.36
C PRO A 519 -4.90 -12.98 21.05
N ALA A 520 -4.98 -13.37 19.78
CA ALA A 520 -5.02 -14.77 19.39
C ALA A 520 -3.73 -15.51 19.78
N GLY A 521 -2.57 -14.93 19.45
CA GLY A 521 -1.29 -15.59 19.73
C GLY A 521 -1.00 -15.72 21.22
N MET A 522 -1.28 -14.70 22.01
CA MET A 522 -1.09 -14.74 23.46
C MET A 522 -2.04 -15.76 24.11
N ALA A 523 -3.32 -15.79 23.72
CA ALA A 523 -4.28 -16.75 24.24
C ALA A 523 -3.91 -18.22 23.88
N ALA A 524 -3.43 -18.46 22.65
CA ALA A 524 -2.97 -19.78 22.23
C ALA A 524 -1.72 -20.22 23.00
N ALA A 525 -0.75 -19.33 23.24
CA ALA A 525 0.45 -19.63 24.00
C ALA A 525 0.14 -19.99 25.45
N LEU A 526 -0.73 -19.22 26.11
CA LEU A 526 -1.19 -19.50 27.46
C LEU A 526 -1.92 -20.85 27.55
N SER A 527 -2.80 -21.13 26.58
CA SER A 527 -3.50 -22.42 26.53
C SER A 527 -2.55 -23.60 26.32
N LEU A 528 -1.51 -23.47 25.54
CA LEU A 528 -0.45 -24.50 25.43
C LEU A 528 0.24 -24.74 26.77
N ALA A 529 0.62 -23.66 27.47
CA ALA A 529 1.29 -23.75 28.78
C ALA A 529 0.40 -24.38 29.85
N GLU A 530 -0.89 -24.02 29.88
CA GLU A 530 -1.91 -24.63 30.76
C GLU A 530 -2.14 -26.11 30.48
N ASN A 531 -2.00 -26.53 29.22
CA ASN A 531 -2.06 -27.93 28.80
C ASN A 531 -0.72 -28.67 28.94
N GLY A 532 0.25 -28.13 29.71
CA GLY A 532 1.49 -28.81 30.09
C GLY A 532 2.54 -28.86 28.95
N ILE A 533 2.53 -27.92 28.07
CA ILE A 533 3.60 -27.70 27.08
C ILE A 533 4.54 -26.64 27.63
N ASP A 534 5.82 -26.94 27.64
CA ASP A 534 6.90 -26.04 28.02
C ASP A 534 7.65 -25.57 26.75
N ASN A 535 8.53 -24.58 26.85
CA ASN A 535 9.38 -24.09 25.75
C ASN A 535 8.55 -23.61 24.52
N ILE A 536 7.63 -22.69 24.77
CA ILE A 536 6.77 -22.01 23.79
C ILE A 536 7.40 -20.67 23.42
N LEU A 537 7.43 -20.32 22.11
CA LEU A 537 7.94 -19.05 21.62
C LEU A 537 6.87 -18.28 20.87
N ILE A 538 6.60 -17.04 21.27
CA ILE A 538 5.81 -16.07 20.49
C ILE A 538 6.77 -15.22 19.67
N LEU A 539 6.51 -15.10 18.34
CA LEU A 539 7.24 -14.23 17.42
C LEU A 539 6.35 -13.04 17.03
N GLU A 540 6.76 -11.84 17.44
CA GLU A 540 6.05 -10.60 17.15
C GLU A 540 6.92 -9.64 16.30
N ARG A 541 6.36 -9.12 15.21
CA ARG A 541 7.04 -8.21 14.28
C ARG A 541 7.14 -6.77 14.77
N ASP A 542 6.27 -6.38 15.69
CA ASP A 542 6.26 -5.04 16.27
C ASP A 542 7.10 -4.99 17.57
N LYS A 543 7.37 -3.79 18.07
CA LYS A 543 8.20 -3.55 19.26
C LYS A 543 7.51 -3.92 20.57
N GLU A 544 6.26 -4.38 20.52
CA GLU A 544 5.45 -4.71 21.70
C GLU A 544 4.42 -5.79 21.36
N LEU A 545 4.01 -6.54 22.37
CA LEU A 545 2.86 -7.45 22.30
C LEU A 545 1.55 -6.67 22.29
N GLY A 546 0.43 -7.33 21.93
CA GLY A 546 -0.92 -6.77 21.91
C GLY A 546 -1.47 -6.56 20.50
N GLY A 547 -0.60 -6.40 19.50
CA GLY A 547 -0.99 -6.27 18.09
C GLY A 547 -1.96 -5.11 17.84
N ILE A 548 -3.05 -5.34 17.09
CA ILE A 548 -4.02 -4.30 16.72
C ILE A 548 -4.74 -3.67 17.93
N LEU A 549 -4.82 -4.35 19.08
CA LEU A 549 -5.47 -3.83 20.27
C LEU A 549 -4.82 -2.56 20.81
N ASN A 550 -3.51 -2.41 20.63
CA ASN A 550 -2.77 -1.23 21.11
C ASN A 550 -3.26 0.08 20.50
N GLN A 551 -3.81 0.04 19.28
CA GLN A 551 -4.41 1.22 18.62
C GLN A 551 -5.93 1.33 18.83
N CYS A 552 -6.60 0.30 19.40
CA CYS A 552 -8.05 0.28 19.63
C CYS A 552 -8.38 0.90 21.00
N ILE A 553 -8.19 2.21 21.15
CA ILE A 553 -8.35 2.91 22.44
C ILE A 553 -9.81 3.05 22.91
N HIS A 554 -10.80 2.68 22.09
CA HIS A 554 -12.22 2.68 22.46
C HIS A 554 -12.54 1.52 23.40
N ASN A 555 -13.62 1.66 24.16
CA ASN A 555 -14.13 0.64 25.08
C ASN A 555 -14.99 -0.44 24.39
N GLY A 556 -15.32 -1.50 25.12
CA GLY A 556 -16.19 -2.59 24.71
C GLY A 556 -15.48 -3.92 24.47
N PHE A 557 -14.26 -4.06 24.96
CA PHE A 557 -13.49 -5.30 24.99
C PHE A 557 -13.65 -5.99 26.35
N GLY A 558 -13.51 -7.31 26.41
CA GLY A 558 -13.39 -8.07 27.64
C GLY A 558 -14.70 -8.44 28.34
N LEU A 559 -15.85 -8.02 27.83
CA LEU A 559 -17.16 -8.29 28.44
C LEU A 559 -17.50 -9.78 28.62
N HIS A 560 -16.92 -10.66 27.79
CA HIS A 560 -17.14 -12.11 27.85
C HIS A 560 -15.91 -12.90 28.33
N THR A 561 -14.74 -12.26 28.40
CA THR A 561 -13.50 -12.90 28.83
C THR A 561 -13.14 -12.54 30.26
N PHE A 562 -13.38 -11.28 30.66
CA PHE A 562 -12.99 -10.75 31.97
C PHE A 562 -14.16 -10.21 32.78
N ASP A 563 -15.42 -10.26 32.26
CA ASP A 563 -16.62 -9.65 32.84
C ASP A 563 -16.47 -8.14 33.12
N GLU A 564 -15.50 -7.50 32.44
CA GLU A 564 -15.20 -6.07 32.55
C GLU A 564 -15.29 -5.38 31.18
N GLU A 565 -15.71 -4.11 31.15
CA GLU A 565 -15.61 -3.31 29.93
C GLU A 565 -14.26 -2.60 29.85
N LEU A 566 -13.38 -3.11 29.02
CA LEU A 566 -12.01 -2.63 28.82
C LEU A 566 -11.85 -1.89 27.51
N THR A 567 -10.80 -1.05 27.41
CA THR A 567 -10.26 -0.58 26.13
C THR A 567 -9.37 -1.66 25.52
N GLY A 568 -9.01 -1.51 24.22
CA GLY A 568 -8.09 -2.46 23.58
C GLY A 568 -6.73 -2.58 24.27
N PRO A 569 -6.05 -1.47 24.62
CA PRO A 569 -4.78 -1.52 25.38
C PRO A 569 -4.93 -2.21 26.74
N GLU A 570 -6.01 -1.95 27.51
CA GLU A 570 -6.26 -2.64 28.78
C GLU A 570 -6.44 -4.15 28.59
N TYR A 571 -7.20 -4.56 27.56
CA TYR A 571 -7.36 -5.97 27.22
C TYR A 571 -6.02 -6.63 26.85
N ALA A 572 -5.22 -5.94 26.04
CA ALA A 572 -3.88 -6.43 25.67
C ALA A 572 -2.98 -6.56 26.90
N LEU A 573 -2.99 -5.57 27.80
CA LEU A 573 -2.17 -5.57 29.01
C LEU A 573 -2.51 -6.76 29.91
N ARG A 574 -3.79 -7.11 30.11
CA ARG A 574 -4.20 -8.30 30.86
C ARG A 574 -3.53 -9.57 30.32
N TYR A 575 -3.55 -9.77 28.99
CA TYR A 575 -2.89 -10.92 28.36
C TYR A 575 -1.37 -10.86 28.44
N ILE A 576 -0.77 -9.68 28.29
CA ILE A 576 0.68 -9.48 28.44
C ILE A 576 1.15 -9.85 29.84
N ASP A 577 0.41 -9.44 30.88
CA ASP A 577 0.74 -9.77 32.26
C ASP A 577 0.61 -11.30 32.54
N MET A 578 -0.41 -11.94 31.95
CA MET A 578 -0.54 -13.41 32.02
C MET A 578 0.64 -14.12 31.32
N VAL A 579 1.07 -13.63 30.15
CA VAL A 579 2.25 -14.16 29.42
C VAL A 579 3.52 -13.97 30.25
N LYS A 580 3.72 -12.79 30.84
CA LYS A 580 4.86 -12.52 31.75
C LYS A 580 4.84 -13.42 32.98
N ALA A 581 3.67 -13.68 33.55
CA ALA A 581 3.51 -14.60 34.67
C ALA A 581 3.84 -16.07 34.33
N ALA A 582 3.66 -16.46 33.06
CA ALA A 582 4.01 -17.77 32.52
C ALA A 582 5.42 -17.83 31.89
N SER A 583 6.33 -16.94 32.27
CA SER A 583 7.67 -16.80 31.66
C SER A 583 8.60 -18.00 31.83
N ASP A 584 8.28 -18.92 32.71
CA ASP A 584 8.93 -20.22 32.84
C ASP A 584 8.67 -21.18 31.65
N LYS A 585 7.54 -21.00 30.95
CA LYS A 585 7.08 -21.81 29.80
C LYS A 585 6.99 -21.06 28.50
N VAL A 586 6.63 -19.79 28.55
CA VAL A 586 6.37 -18.94 27.38
C VAL A 586 7.41 -17.84 27.27
N SER A 587 8.14 -17.84 26.17
CA SER A 587 9.06 -16.76 25.78
C SER A 587 8.52 -15.99 24.58
N TYR A 588 9.02 -14.79 24.35
CA TYR A 588 8.66 -14.00 23.15
C TYR A 588 9.86 -13.25 22.58
N ARG A 589 9.84 -13.00 21.25
CA ARG A 589 10.79 -12.16 20.55
C ARG A 589 10.03 -11.06 19.81
N LEU A 590 10.32 -9.82 20.15
CA LEU A 590 9.82 -8.62 19.48
C LEU A 590 10.71 -8.24 18.29
N ASP A 591 10.28 -7.28 17.47
CA ASP A 591 10.98 -6.86 16.24
C ASP A 591 11.44 -8.06 15.38
N THR A 592 10.64 -9.13 15.37
CA THR A 592 10.99 -10.39 14.72
C THR A 592 9.95 -10.79 13.68
N MET A 593 10.31 -10.64 12.41
CA MET A 593 9.44 -11.00 11.29
C MET A 593 9.65 -12.46 10.88
N VAL A 594 8.58 -13.25 10.84
CA VAL A 594 8.59 -14.58 10.21
C VAL A 594 8.49 -14.42 8.70
N MET A 595 9.50 -14.92 7.97
CA MET A 595 9.61 -14.79 6.52
C MET A 595 9.18 -16.03 5.78
N ASN A 596 9.42 -17.20 6.35
CA ASN A 596 9.06 -18.49 5.74
C ASN A 596 8.85 -19.55 6.81
N ILE A 597 7.99 -20.52 6.50
CA ILE A 597 7.79 -21.73 7.29
C ILE A 597 7.78 -22.89 6.30
N GLN A 598 8.54 -23.95 6.60
CA GLN A 598 8.61 -25.13 5.76
C GLN A 598 8.71 -26.40 6.60
N PRO A 599 8.21 -27.56 6.12
CA PRO A 599 8.42 -28.83 6.77
C PRO A 599 9.88 -29.26 6.69
N ALA A 600 10.38 -29.88 7.75
CA ALA A 600 11.73 -30.45 7.81
C ALA A 600 11.68 -31.81 8.50
N VAL A 601 12.23 -32.82 7.86
CA VAL A 601 12.29 -34.17 8.41
C VAL A 601 13.57 -34.33 9.22
N LYS A 602 13.42 -34.67 10.51
CA LYS A 602 14.52 -34.99 11.41
C LYS A 602 14.18 -36.23 12.21
N ASP A 603 15.06 -37.23 12.21
CA ASP A 603 14.89 -38.51 12.92
C ASP A 603 13.53 -39.19 12.60
N GLY A 604 13.12 -39.13 11.28
CA GLY A 604 11.85 -39.70 10.81
C GLY A 604 10.59 -38.91 11.21
N LYS A 605 10.71 -37.76 11.86
CA LYS A 605 9.59 -36.90 12.31
C LYS A 605 9.57 -35.57 11.55
N VAL A 606 8.38 -35.03 11.30
CA VAL A 606 8.18 -33.78 10.54
C VAL A 606 8.08 -32.60 11.48
N TYR A 607 9.15 -31.86 11.62
CA TYR A 607 9.21 -30.55 12.29
C TYR A 607 8.83 -29.43 11.33
N LYS A 608 8.70 -28.22 11.89
CA LYS A 608 8.52 -26.97 11.13
C LYS A 608 9.77 -26.09 11.31
N GLU A 609 10.43 -25.76 10.21
CA GLU A 609 11.48 -24.75 10.20
C GLU A 609 10.89 -23.38 9.96
N VAL A 610 11.10 -22.46 10.90
CA VAL A 610 10.59 -21.09 10.87
C VAL A 610 11.77 -20.14 10.66
N THR A 611 11.84 -19.53 9.48
CA THR A 611 12.87 -18.53 9.16
C THR A 611 12.41 -17.15 9.63
N THR A 612 13.25 -16.51 10.44
CA THR A 612 12.96 -15.17 11.01
C THR A 612 14.03 -14.16 10.66
N TYR A 613 13.64 -12.89 10.54
CA TYR A 613 14.52 -11.74 10.44
C TYR A 613 14.23 -10.77 11.58
N SER A 614 15.30 -10.23 12.14
CA SER A 614 15.23 -9.24 13.20
C SER A 614 16.49 -8.39 13.18
N GLY A 615 16.37 -7.09 13.46
CA GLY A 615 17.51 -6.21 13.71
C GLY A 615 18.27 -6.59 14.99
N ILE A 616 17.58 -7.22 15.96
CA ILE A 616 18.15 -7.61 17.26
C ILE A 616 18.76 -9.02 17.20
N TYR A 617 18.00 -10.01 16.72
CA TYR A 617 18.38 -11.42 16.73
C TYR A 617 19.03 -11.90 15.43
N GLY A 618 19.08 -11.05 14.41
CA GLY A 618 19.57 -11.39 13.07
C GLY A 618 18.64 -12.32 12.30
N ARG A 619 19.18 -13.00 11.28
CA ARG A 619 18.48 -14.08 10.59
C ARG A 619 18.64 -15.39 11.34
N LYS A 620 17.54 -15.99 11.76
CA LYS A 620 17.52 -17.29 12.44
C LYS A 620 16.63 -18.28 11.69
N VAL A 621 16.96 -19.56 11.79
CA VAL A 621 16.09 -20.67 11.43
C VAL A 621 15.80 -21.43 12.74
N LEU A 622 14.54 -21.38 13.15
CA LEU A 622 14.04 -22.01 14.38
C LEU A 622 13.26 -23.27 14.01
N THR A 623 13.22 -24.24 14.87
CA THR A 623 12.52 -25.51 14.66
C THR A 623 11.43 -25.68 15.72
N ALA A 624 10.25 -26.15 15.33
CA ALA A 624 9.16 -26.45 16.26
C ALA A 624 8.44 -27.75 15.89
N LYS A 625 7.87 -28.43 16.89
CA LYS A 625 6.97 -29.58 16.66
C LYS A 625 5.64 -29.10 16.07
N ALA A 626 5.10 -28.01 16.60
CA ALA A 626 3.87 -27.38 16.10
C ALA A 626 4.04 -25.87 15.89
N VAL A 627 3.26 -25.31 14.95
CA VAL A 627 3.16 -23.87 14.70
C VAL A 627 1.71 -23.43 14.79
N VAL A 628 1.44 -22.32 15.49
CA VAL A 628 0.12 -21.67 15.50
C VAL A 628 0.20 -20.36 14.74
N LEU A 629 -0.58 -20.24 13.68
CA LEU A 629 -0.70 -19.04 12.85
C LEU A 629 -1.73 -18.09 13.45
N ALA A 630 -1.28 -16.92 13.91
CA ALA A 630 -2.10 -15.89 14.57
C ALA A 630 -1.80 -14.48 14.03
N MET A 631 -1.44 -14.37 12.71
CA MET A 631 -0.97 -13.12 12.07
C MET A 631 -2.06 -12.07 11.84
N GLY A 632 -3.32 -12.39 12.09
CA GLY A 632 -4.45 -11.48 11.93
C GLY A 632 -4.84 -11.21 10.48
N CYS A 633 -5.30 -10.00 10.21
CA CYS A 633 -5.84 -9.58 8.90
C CYS A 633 -5.30 -8.21 8.50
N ARG A 634 -5.61 -7.80 7.26
CA ARG A 634 -5.38 -6.45 6.72
C ARG A 634 -6.67 -5.86 6.17
N GLU A 635 -6.72 -4.56 6.05
CA GLU A 635 -7.83 -3.88 5.39
C GLU A 635 -7.74 -3.97 3.87
N LYS A 636 -8.88 -3.93 3.22
CA LYS A 636 -9.00 -3.92 1.76
C LYS A 636 -8.59 -2.54 1.22
N PRO A 637 -7.57 -2.43 0.35
CA PRO A 637 -7.08 -1.15 -0.15
C PRO A 637 -7.97 -0.59 -1.27
N ARG A 638 -7.81 0.70 -1.58
CA ARG A 638 -8.52 1.38 -2.67
C ARG A 638 -8.43 0.62 -4.01
N GLY A 639 -7.24 0.11 -4.34
CA GLY A 639 -7.01 -0.56 -5.61
C GLY A 639 -7.92 -1.76 -5.83
N ALA A 640 -8.22 -2.49 -4.76
CA ALA A 640 -9.14 -3.62 -4.80
C ALA A 640 -10.63 -3.20 -5.00
N LEU A 641 -10.98 -1.93 -4.76
CA LEU A 641 -12.28 -1.34 -5.08
C LEU A 641 -12.32 -0.77 -6.50
N ASN A 642 -11.15 -0.57 -7.09
CA ASN A 642 -10.97 -0.04 -8.44
C ASN A 642 -11.67 1.32 -8.69
N ILE A 643 -11.71 2.18 -7.65
CA ILE A 643 -12.36 3.50 -7.73
C ILE A 643 -11.58 4.41 -8.70
N PRO A 644 -12.24 4.98 -9.72
CA PRO A 644 -11.62 5.91 -10.68
C PRO A 644 -11.04 7.17 -10.04
N GLY A 645 -10.19 7.86 -10.78
CA GLY A 645 -9.59 9.14 -10.39
C GLY A 645 -8.07 9.09 -10.24
N TYR A 646 -7.50 10.16 -9.72
CA TYR A 646 -6.07 10.26 -9.42
C TYR A 646 -5.69 9.40 -8.20
N ARG A 647 -4.38 9.38 -7.88
CA ARG A 647 -3.82 8.70 -6.70
C ARG A 647 -3.19 9.72 -5.74
N PRO A 648 -4.00 10.66 -5.20
CA PRO A 648 -3.52 11.72 -4.33
C PRO A 648 -3.10 11.20 -2.95
N ALA A 649 -2.51 12.07 -2.14
CA ALA A 649 -2.49 11.94 -0.68
C ALA A 649 -3.91 12.12 -0.11
N GLY A 650 -4.16 11.72 1.14
CA GLY A 650 -5.47 11.87 1.79
C GLY A 650 -6.39 10.65 1.65
N ILE A 651 -5.91 9.51 1.10
CA ILE A 651 -6.68 8.25 1.05
C ILE A 651 -6.01 7.24 1.97
N TYR A 652 -6.72 6.78 3.00
CA TYR A 652 -6.22 5.82 3.98
C TYR A 652 -7.24 4.72 4.25
N SER A 653 -6.75 3.55 4.65
CA SER A 653 -7.62 2.63 5.35
C SER A 653 -7.95 3.18 6.75
N ALA A 654 -9.10 2.82 7.29
CA ALA A 654 -9.54 3.31 8.60
C ALA A 654 -8.55 2.92 9.72
N GLY A 655 -7.95 1.72 9.66
CA GLY A 655 -6.94 1.28 10.61
C GLY A 655 -5.60 2.01 10.48
N THR A 656 -5.19 2.44 9.27
CA THR A 656 -4.01 3.31 9.12
C THR A 656 -4.26 4.67 9.75
N ALA A 657 -5.44 5.27 9.52
CA ALA A 657 -5.83 6.52 10.17
C ALA A 657 -5.91 6.35 11.70
N GLN A 658 -6.41 5.21 12.17
CA GLN A 658 -6.46 4.88 13.58
C GLN A 658 -5.07 4.84 14.22
N LYS A 659 -4.07 4.26 13.53
CA LYS A 659 -2.68 4.28 13.98
C LYS A 659 -2.15 5.70 14.08
N PHE A 660 -2.29 6.52 13.04
CA PHE A 660 -1.87 7.92 13.05
C PHE A 660 -2.46 8.69 14.23
N VAL A 661 -3.78 8.58 14.41
CA VAL A 661 -4.47 9.33 15.47
C VAL A 661 -4.16 8.76 16.84
N ASN A 662 -4.27 7.43 17.04
CA ASN A 662 -4.28 6.81 18.37
C ASN A 662 -2.89 6.42 18.89
N MET A 663 -1.91 6.20 18.00
CA MET A 663 -0.56 5.79 18.40
C MET A 663 0.47 6.90 18.19
N ASP A 664 0.32 7.64 17.09
CA ASP A 664 1.31 8.64 16.69
C ASP A 664 0.86 10.06 17.08
N GLY A 665 -0.43 10.26 17.46
CA GLY A 665 -0.98 11.55 17.92
C GLY A 665 -1.06 12.61 16.82
N VAL A 666 -1.13 12.19 15.53
CA VAL A 666 -1.15 13.07 14.37
C VAL A 666 -2.44 12.92 13.56
N MET A 667 -2.83 13.95 12.83
CA MET A 667 -4.08 14.00 12.08
C MET A 667 -3.85 13.74 10.58
N PRO A 668 -4.56 12.76 9.97
CA PRO A 668 -4.47 12.52 8.52
C PRO A 668 -5.21 13.58 7.68
N GLY A 669 -6.08 14.39 8.27
CA GLY A 669 -6.78 15.51 7.64
C GLY A 669 -7.96 16.02 8.46
N ARG A 670 -8.70 17.01 7.93
CA ARG A 670 -9.73 17.75 8.66
C ARG A 670 -11.15 17.59 8.14
N GLU A 671 -11.33 17.47 6.84
CA GLU A 671 -12.62 17.27 6.20
C GLU A 671 -12.73 15.86 5.64
N VAL A 672 -13.45 14.98 6.34
CA VAL A 672 -13.38 13.53 6.17
C VAL A 672 -14.68 12.98 5.59
N VAL A 673 -14.56 12.12 4.58
CA VAL A 673 -15.60 11.20 4.14
C VAL A 673 -15.13 9.77 4.42
N ILE A 674 -16.02 8.91 4.89
CA ILE A 674 -15.71 7.51 5.20
C ILE A 674 -16.53 6.62 4.26
N LEU A 675 -15.86 5.69 3.55
CA LEU A 675 -16.52 4.66 2.75
C LEU A 675 -16.54 3.35 3.52
N GLY A 676 -17.74 2.86 3.78
CA GLY A 676 -18.02 1.66 4.55
C GLY A 676 -18.40 1.96 5.99
N SER A 677 -19.48 1.35 6.46
CA SER A 677 -20.04 1.49 7.80
C SER A 677 -19.72 0.31 8.74
N GLY A 678 -18.59 -0.38 8.49
CA GLY A 678 -18.04 -1.36 9.43
C GLY A 678 -17.58 -0.68 10.74
N ASP A 679 -17.44 -1.45 11.84
CA ASP A 679 -17.15 -0.90 13.17
C ASP A 679 -15.93 0.03 13.19
N ILE A 680 -14.84 -0.31 12.49
CA ILE A 680 -13.64 0.55 12.44
C ILE A 680 -13.97 1.91 11.82
N GLY A 681 -14.78 1.95 10.75
CA GLY A 681 -15.22 3.18 10.10
C GLY A 681 -16.07 4.06 11.02
N LEU A 682 -17.01 3.45 11.74
CA LEU A 682 -17.86 4.15 12.71
C LEU A 682 -17.05 4.71 13.88
N ILE A 683 -16.17 3.90 14.45
CA ILE A 683 -15.29 4.29 15.54
C ILE A 683 -14.36 5.44 15.11
N MET A 684 -13.83 5.38 13.87
CA MET A 684 -13.00 6.46 13.34
C MET A 684 -13.78 7.72 13.03
N ALA A 685 -15.06 7.64 12.64
CA ALA A 685 -15.92 8.81 12.52
C ALA A 685 -16.00 9.60 13.84
N ARG A 686 -16.30 8.92 14.95
CA ARG A 686 -16.26 9.49 16.30
C ARG A 686 -14.88 10.03 16.65
N ARG A 687 -13.83 9.20 16.44
CA ARG A 687 -12.48 9.51 16.88
C ARG A 687 -11.91 10.76 16.19
N MET A 688 -12.09 10.86 14.87
CA MET A 688 -11.68 12.02 14.08
C MET A 688 -12.43 13.28 14.53
N SER A 689 -13.74 13.17 14.83
CA SER A 689 -14.55 14.28 15.33
C SER A 689 -14.07 14.78 16.70
N LEU A 690 -13.72 13.87 17.61
CA LEU A 690 -13.16 14.23 18.94
C LEU A 690 -11.81 14.94 18.80
N GLU A 691 -11.03 14.64 17.77
CA GLU A 691 -9.77 15.34 17.45
C GLU A 691 -9.98 16.65 16.68
N GLY A 692 -11.22 17.01 16.35
CA GLY A 692 -11.57 18.28 15.73
C GLY A 692 -11.65 18.24 14.21
N ALA A 693 -11.66 17.06 13.59
CA ALA A 693 -12.00 16.91 12.19
C ALA A 693 -13.53 16.99 12.00
N LYS A 694 -13.95 17.46 10.83
CA LYS A 694 -15.34 17.45 10.39
C LYS A 694 -15.59 16.21 9.55
N VAL A 695 -16.19 15.19 10.13
CA VAL A 695 -16.67 14.03 9.37
C VAL A 695 -17.97 14.41 8.69
N LYS A 696 -17.94 14.53 7.36
CA LYS A 696 -19.08 15.02 6.57
C LYS A 696 -20.13 13.94 6.34
N ARG A 697 -19.68 12.70 6.12
CA ARG A 697 -20.57 11.59 5.79
C ARG A 697 -19.87 10.23 5.95
N VAL A 698 -20.65 9.23 6.37
CA VAL A 698 -20.31 7.81 6.21
C VAL A 698 -21.19 7.27 5.08
N VAL A 699 -20.55 6.66 4.06
CA VAL A 699 -21.21 6.13 2.86
C VAL A 699 -21.16 4.61 2.89
N GLU A 700 -22.30 3.94 2.72
CA GLU A 700 -22.41 2.48 2.76
C GLU A 700 -23.12 1.96 1.51
N ILE A 701 -22.49 1.00 0.84
CA ILE A 701 -23.03 0.40 -0.40
C ILE A 701 -24.29 -0.45 -0.14
N MET A 702 -24.35 -1.09 1.03
CA MET A 702 -25.48 -1.92 1.42
C MET A 702 -26.66 -1.07 1.88
N PRO A 703 -27.90 -1.56 1.83
CA PRO A 703 -29.08 -0.89 2.36
C PRO A 703 -29.13 -0.91 3.90
N TYR A 704 -28.10 -1.36 4.58
CA TYR A 704 -27.94 -1.45 6.03
C TYR A 704 -26.49 -1.26 6.45
N SER A 705 -26.24 -0.80 7.69
CA SER A 705 -24.90 -0.67 8.24
C SER A 705 -24.29 -2.05 8.56
N GLY A 706 -23.01 -2.21 8.23
CA GLY A 706 -22.20 -3.39 8.58
C GLY A 706 -21.70 -3.41 10.02
N GLY A 707 -21.74 -2.27 10.76
CA GLY A 707 -21.26 -2.17 12.12
C GLY A 707 -22.30 -2.53 13.19
N LEU A 708 -21.85 -2.65 14.43
CA LEU A 708 -22.72 -2.89 15.58
C LEU A 708 -23.67 -1.72 15.82
N LYS A 709 -24.92 -1.99 16.19
CA LYS A 709 -25.94 -0.94 16.45
C LYS A 709 -25.47 0.09 17.47
N ARG A 710 -24.79 -0.35 18.54
CA ARG A 710 -24.22 0.56 19.54
C ARG A 710 -23.23 1.56 18.95
N ASN A 711 -22.46 1.16 17.92
CA ASN A 711 -21.49 2.04 17.29
C ASN A 711 -22.17 3.05 16.35
N ILE A 712 -23.32 2.73 15.77
CA ILE A 712 -24.13 3.72 15.04
C ILE A 712 -24.52 4.85 15.99
N VAL A 713 -25.09 4.53 17.15
CA VAL A 713 -25.53 5.53 18.14
C VAL A 713 -24.34 6.33 18.68
N GLN A 714 -23.34 5.64 19.24
CA GLN A 714 -22.23 6.31 19.93
C GLN A 714 -21.26 7.04 18.98
N CYS A 715 -21.19 6.64 17.72
CA CYS A 715 -20.19 7.18 16.81
C CYS A 715 -20.78 8.10 15.72
N LEU A 716 -22.06 7.94 15.37
CA LEU A 716 -22.70 8.77 14.38
C LEU A 716 -23.79 9.66 14.99
N ASP A 717 -24.79 9.08 15.65
CA ASP A 717 -25.93 9.84 16.17
C ASP A 717 -25.50 10.84 17.25
N ASP A 718 -24.63 10.45 18.18
CA ASP A 718 -24.09 11.33 19.23
C ASP A 718 -23.27 12.51 18.67
N PHE A 719 -22.77 12.41 17.42
CA PHE A 719 -21.97 13.43 16.76
C PHE A 719 -22.65 14.07 15.53
N ASN A 720 -23.93 13.75 15.29
CA ASN A 720 -24.71 14.21 14.14
C ASN A 720 -24.02 13.96 12.79
N ILE A 721 -23.38 12.79 12.63
CA ILE A 721 -22.69 12.39 11.39
C ILE A 721 -23.68 11.61 10.51
N PRO A 722 -23.98 12.08 9.29
CA PRO A 722 -24.90 11.39 8.39
C PRO A 722 -24.39 10.04 7.92
N LEU A 723 -25.23 9.00 7.99
CA LEU A 723 -25.04 7.69 7.37
C LEU A 723 -25.88 7.60 6.09
N GLN A 724 -25.24 7.42 4.95
CA GLN A 724 -25.88 7.31 3.64
C GLN A 724 -25.79 5.88 3.14
N LEU A 725 -26.88 5.14 3.24
CA LEU A 725 -27.01 3.73 2.81
C LEU A 725 -27.33 3.65 1.32
N SER A 726 -27.08 2.48 0.70
CA SER A 726 -27.28 2.19 -0.73
C SER A 726 -26.55 3.19 -1.63
N HIS A 727 -25.35 3.64 -1.20
CA HIS A 727 -24.50 4.57 -1.95
C HIS A 727 -23.05 4.11 -1.95
N THR A 728 -22.31 4.51 -2.98
CA THR A 728 -20.87 4.24 -3.07
C THR A 728 -20.12 5.43 -3.67
N ILE A 729 -18.79 5.43 -3.51
CA ILE A 729 -17.91 6.42 -4.14
C ILE A 729 -17.54 5.95 -5.54
N THR A 730 -17.87 6.75 -6.55
CA THR A 730 -17.67 6.47 -7.96
C THR A 730 -16.47 7.20 -8.55
N LYS A 731 -15.98 8.28 -7.90
CA LYS A 731 -14.82 9.04 -8.36
C LYS A 731 -14.11 9.75 -7.22
N ILE A 732 -12.79 9.87 -7.33
CA ILE A 732 -11.96 10.65 -6.41
C ILE A 732 -11.31 11.78 -7.21
N ASN A 733 -11.55 13.02 -6.79
CA ASN A 733 -10.99 14.23 -7.36
C ASN A 733 -9.81 14.74 -6.51
N GLY A 734 -8.94 15.53 -7.15
CA GLY A 734 -7.72 16.06 -6.57
C GLY A 734 -6.48 15.31 -7.04
N ARG A 735 -5.49 16.06 -7.50
CA ARG A 735 -4.25 15.52 -8.09
C ARG A 735 -3.21 15.21 -7.04
N ASP A 736 -2.92 16.14 -6.15
CA ASP A 736 -1.85 16.04 -5.15
C ASP A 736 -2.37 15.53 -3.82
N ARG A 737 -3.50 16.09 -3.37
CA ARG A 737 -4.28 15.64 -2.24
C ARG A 737 -5.75 15.49 -2.67
N VAL A 738 -6.55 14.73 -1.93
CA VAL A 738 -8.00 14.64 -2.13
C VAL A 738 -8.62 16.03 -1.98
N GLU A 739 -9.45 16.42 -2.93
CA GLU A 739 -10.21 17.69 -2.93
C GLU A 739 -11.72 17.44 -2.81
N SER A 740 -12.19 16.34 -3.37
CA SER A 740 -13.57 15.88 -3.26
C SER A 740 -13.73 14.41 -3.64
N VAL A 741 -14.87 13.84 -3.31
CA VAL A 741 -15.32 12.53 -3.79
C VAL A 741 -16.70 12.67 -4.41
N VAL A 742 -16.99 11.85 -5.42
CA VAL A 742 -18.32 11.73 -6.01
C VAL A 742 -19.00 10.49 -5.44
N VAL A 743 -20.18 10.67 -4.89
CA VAL A 743 -21.01 9.62 -4.30
C VAL A 743 -22.24 9.40 -5.20
N SER A 744 -22.58 8.15 -5.49
CA SER A 744 -23.78 7.80 -6.28
C SER A 744 -24.61 6.76 -5.56
N ALA A 745 -25.92 6.80 -5.73
CA ALA A 745 -26.81 5.72 -5.31
C ALA A 745 -26.50 4.44 -6.11
N VAL A 746 -26.77 3.28 -5.51
CA VAL A 746 -26.62 1.98 -6.17
C VAL A 746 -27.94 1.24 -6.29
N ASP A 747 -28.05 0.43 -7.36
CA ASP A 747 -29.18 -0.47 -7.58
C ASP A 747 -29.04 -1.74 -6.71
N GLU A 748 -30.03 -2.65 -6.84
CA GLU A 748 -30.06 -3.95 -6.15
C GLU A 748 -28.88 -4.86 -6.50
N ASN A 749 -28.19 -4.63 -7.62
CA ASN A 749 -26.96 -5.33 -8.03
C ASN A 749 -25.69 -4.58 -7.57
N LEU A 750 -25.81 -3.56 -6.71
CA LEU A 750 -24.74 -2.71 -6.18
C LEU A 750 -24.01 -1.93 -7.29
N LYS A 751 -24.68 -1.65 -8.41
CA LYS A 751 -24.13 -0.84 -9.50
C LYS A 751 -24.58 0.61 -9.36
N PRO A 752 -23.66 1.58 -9.57
CA PRO A 752 -24.03 3.00 -9.53
C PRO A 752 -25.13 3.37 -10.50
N ILE A 753 -26.10 4.14 -10.04
CA ILE A 753 -27.23 4.65 -10.82
C ILE A 753 -26.83 5.98 -11.44
N PRO A 754 -26.73 6.10 -12.78
CA PRO A 754 -26.41 7.37 -13.44
C PRO A 754 -27.44 8.48 -13.13
N GLY A 755 -26.92 9.71 -12.94
CA GLY A 755 -27.74 10.88 -12.62
C GLY A 755 -28.03 11.07 -11.14
N THR A 756 -27.42 10.22 -10.27
CA THR A 756 -27.54 10.35 -8.81
C THR A 756 -26.25 10.86 -8.16
N GLU A 757 -25.29 11.32 -8.96
CA GLU A 757 -23.99 11.75 -8.52
C GLU A 757 -24.06 13.02 -7.66
N GLU A 758 -23.48 12.97 -6.47
CA GLU A 758 -23.29 14.09 -5.54
C GLU A 758 -21.79 14.27 -5.27
N GLU A 759 -21.26 15.47 -5.50
CA GLU A 759 -19.87 15.79 -5.16
C GLU A 759 -19.77 16.31 -3.72
N ILE A 760 -18.92 15.68 -2.91
CA ILE A 760 -18.66 16.06 -1.53
C ILE A 760 -17.21 16.54 -1.42
N LYS A 761 -16.98 17.82 -1.14
CA LYS A 761 -15.65 18.37 -0.87
C LYS A 761 -15.08 17.77 0.41
N CYS A 762 -13.86 17.26 0.35
CA CYS A 762 -13.13 16.69 1.49
C CYS A 762 -11.62 16.68 1.19
N ASP A 763 -10.80 16.66 2.23
CA ASP A 763 -9.35 16.51 2.12
C ASP A 763 -8.87 15.09 2.44
N THR A 764 -9.78 14.26 2.97
CA THR A 764 -9.47 12.91 3.44
C THR A 764 -10.62 11.94 3.16
N LEU A 765 -10.26 10.79 2.59
CA LEU A 765 -11.12 9.63 2.39
C LEU A 765 -10.61 8.46 3.22
N LEU A 766 -11.42 7.97 4.17
CA LEU A 766 -11.15 6.75 4.92
C LEU A 766 -11.91 5.57 4.30
N LEU A 767 -11.24 4.43 4.19
CA LEU A 767 -11.79 3.19 3.65
C LEU A 767 -11.99 2.17 4.77
N SER A 768 -13.25 1.77 5.02
CA SER A 768 -13.65 0.72 5.97
C SER A 768 -14.48 -0.34 5.27
N VAL A 769 -13.92 -0.93 4.20
CA VAL A 769 -14.62 -1.75 3.21
C VAL A 769 -14.33 -3.24 3.34
N GLY A 770 -14.02 -3.67 4.54
CA GLY A 770 -13.77 -5.05 4.90
C GLY A 770 -12.30 -5.40 5.12
N LEU A 771 -12.12 -6.56 5.77
CA LEU A 771 -10.83 -7.11 6.17
C LEU A 771 -10.52 -8.37 5.36
N ILE A 772 -9.23 -8.67 5.18
CA ILE A 772 -8.72 -9.82 4.45
C ILE A 772 -7.72 -10.55 5.34
N PRO A 773 -7.91 -11.84 5.65
CA PRO A 773 -6.93 -12.65 6.37
C PRO A 773 -5.53 -12.62 5.76
N GLU A 774 -4.49 -12.55 6.59
CA GLU A 774 -3.09 -12.45 6.17
C GLU A 774 -2.45 -13.83 6.05
N ASN A 775 -2.50 -14.41 4.86
CA ASN A 775 -2.18 -15.83 4.60
C ASN A 775 -1.00 -16.06 3.66
N GLU A 776 -0.02 -15.16 3.59
CA GLU A 776 1.19 -15.38 2.79
C GLU A 776 1.96 -16.62 3.26
N LEU A 777 2.19 -16.74 4.57
CA LEU A 777 2.90 -17.89 5.14
C LEU A 777 2.14 -19.18 4.93
N SER A 778 0.80 -19.15 5.08
CA SER A 778 -0.06 -20.32 4.83
C SER A 778 0.07 -20.82 3.39
N ARG A 779 0.00 -19.89 2.41
CA ARG A 779 0.13 -20.21 0.98
C ARG A 779 1.51 -20.73 0.62
N ASN A 780 2.57 -20.14 1.19
CA ASN A 780 3.95 -20.58 0.93
C ASN A 780 4.21 -22.01 1.42
N MET A 781 3.49 -22.44 2.47
CA MET A 781 3.52 -23.82 2.98
C MET A 781 2.65 -24.80 2.17
N GLY A 782 1.84 -24.32 1.22
CA GLY A 782 0.89 -25.14 0.49
C GLY A 782 -0.39 -25.49 1.27
N VAL A 783 -0.73 -24.69 2.30
CA VAL A 783 -1.99 -24.85 3.05
C VAL A 783 -3.19 -24.58 2.15
N ASP A 784 -4.20 -25.43 2.19
CA ASP A 784 -5.45 -25.26 1.45
C ASP A 784 -6.21 -24.02 1.94
N MET A 785 -6.69 -23.22 0.97
CA MET A 785 -7.31 -21.94 1.26
C MET A 785 -8.80 -21.94 0.95
N SER A 786 -9.61 -21.49 1.91
CA SER A 786 -11.05 -21.32 1.73
C SER A 786 -11.35 -20.13 0.80
N ARG A 787 -12.20 -20.36 -0.21
CA ARG A 787 -12.71 -19.28 -1.08
C ARG A 787 -13.66 -18.33 -0.36
N ALA A 788 -14.40 -18.82 0.64
CA ALA A 788 -15.42 -18.08 1.37
C ALA A 788 -14.79 -17.13 2.41
N THR A 789 -13.88 -17.65 3.25
CA THR A 789 -13.24 -16.87 4.32
C THR A 789 -11.95 -16.21 3.87
N ARG A 790 -11.30 -16.72 2.80
CA ARG A 790 -9.93 -16.39 2.37
C ARG A 790 -8.86 -16.76 3.42
N GLY A 791 -9.22 -17.48 4.46
CA GLY A 791 -8.35 -18.07 5.45
C GLY A 791 -7.97 -19.50 5.09
N ALA A 792 -7.21 -20.16 5.97
CA ALA A 792 -6.89 -21.59 5.83
C ALA A 792 -8.15 -22.45 5.93
N VAL A 793 -8.18 -23.59 5.22
CA VAL A 793 -9.13 -24.67 5.49
C VAL A 793 -8.59 -25.44 6.70
N VAL A 794 -9.42 -25.67 7.70
CA VAL A 794 -9.04 -26.33 8.95
C VAL A 794 -10.02 -27.46 9.33
N THR A 795 -9.52 -28.42 10.08
CA THR A 795 -10.34 -29.46 10.73
C THR A 795 -11.14 -28.87 11.91
N ASP A 796 -12.00 -29.64 12.53
CA ASP A 796 -12.69 -29.24 13.78
C ASP A 796 -11.74 -28.96 14.95
N GLU A 797 -10.50 -29.45 14.86
CA GLU A 797 -9.41 -29.17 15.80
C GLU A 797 -8.52 -27.97 15.38
N LEU A 798 -8.97 -27.15 14.42
CA LEU A 798 -8.25 -25.94 13.91
C LEU A 798 -6.87 -26.26 13.30
N GLU A 799 -6.60 -27.53 12.96
CA GLU A 799 -5.42 -27.95 12.23
C GLU A 799 -5.63 -27.74 10.72
N THR A 800 -4.61 -27.20 10.05
CA THR A 800 -4.63 -26.97 8.60
C THR A 800 -4.32 -28.24 7.81
N SER A 801 -4.34 -28.18 6.47
CA SER A 801 -3.90 -29.29 5.60
C SER A 801 -2.40 -29.64 5.77
N CYS A 802 -1.62 -28.83 6.51
CA CYS A 802 -0.23 -29.11 6.87
C CYS A 802 -0.18 -29.64 8.31
N PRO A 803 0.13 -30.93 8.57
CA PRO A 803 0.16 -31.53 9.91
C PRO A 803 1.01 -30.72 10.90
N GLY A 804 0.48 -30.47 12.10
CA GLY A 804 1.13 -29.67 13.15
C GLY A 804 1.14 -28.18 12.90
N VAL A 805 0.37 -27.69 11.93
CA VAL A 805 0.14 -26.25 11.69
C VAL A 805 -1.31 -25.93 11.98
N PHE A 806 -1.53 -25.08 12.97
CA PHE A 806 -2.85 -24.64 13.42
C PHE A 806 -3.08 -23.17 13.05
N ALA A 807 -4.31 -22.76 12.88
CA ALA A 807 -4.67 -21.37 12.58
C ALA A 807 -5.82 -20.89 13.47
N CYS A 808 -5.73 -19.65 13.99
CA CYS A 808 -6.77 -19.05 14.83
C CYS A 808 -6.85 -17.53 14.70
N GLY A 809 -8.02 -16.97 15.00
CA GLY A 809 -8.30 -15.55 14.94
C GLY A 809 -8.44 -15.04 13.51
N ASN A 810 -8.19 -13.76 13.30
CA ASN A 810 -8.48 -13.08 12.03
C ASN A 810 -7.63 -13.55 10.84
N VAL A 811 -6.63 -14.39 11.03
CA VAL A 811 -5.92 -15.08 9.92
C VAL A 811 -6.75 -16.23 9.34
N LEU A 812 -7.62 -16.83 10.17
CA LEU A 812 -8.51 -17.92 9.78
C LEU A 812 -9.82 -17.37 9.17
N HIS A 813 -10.50 -16.53 9.92
CA HIS A 813 -11.66 -15.77 9.47
C HIS A 813 -11.83 -14.51 10.35
N VAL A 814 -12.52 -13.49 9.82
CA VAL A 814 -12.67 -12.21 10.52
C VAL A 814 -13.74 -12.34 11.61
N HIS A 815 -13.39 -12.01 12.85
CA HIS A 815 -14.28 -11.96 13.99
C HIS A 815 -14.79 -10.54 14.25
N ASP A 816 -16.02 -10.43 14.78
CA ASP A 816 -16.60 -9.16 15.20
C ASP A 816 -16.14 -8.73 16.60
N LEU A 817 -15.79 -9.68 17.46
CA LEU A 817 -15.41 -9.47 18.86
C LEU A 817 -14.08 -10.17 19.19
N VAL A 818 -13.21 -9.47 19.90
CA VAL A 818 -11.91 -10.02 20.36
C VAL A 818 -12.09 -11.20 21.32
N ASP A 819 -13.14 -11.19 22.14
CA ASP A 819 -13.46 -12.30 23.06
C ASP A 819 -13.62 -13.64 22.31
N ASN A 820 -14.23 -13.60 21.12
CA ASN A 820 -14.35 -14.77 20.24
C ASN A 820 -12.99 -15.19 19.66
N VAL A 821 -12.13 -14.22 19.33
CA VAL A 821 -10.75 -14.46 18.87
C VAL A 821 -9.96 -15.22 19.94
N SER A 822 -10.01 -14.74 21.18
CA SER A 822 -9.29 -15.35 22.31
C SER A 822 -9.82 -16.75 22.63
N LYS A 823 -11.15 -16.94 22.59
CA LYS A 823 -11.79 -18.25 22.82
C LYS A 823 -11.41 -19.29 21.75
N GLU A 824 -11.38 -18.89 20.49
CA GLU A 824 -10.95 -19.77 19.38
C GLU A 824 -9.47 -20.12 19.54
N ALA A 825 -8.63 -19.14 19.90
CA ALA A 825 -7.20 -19.33 20.09
C ALA A 825 -6.88 -20.27 21.28
N VAL A 826 -7.66 -20.20 22.36
CA VAL A 826 -7.55 -21.17 23.48
C VAL A 826 -7.79 -22.59 22.97
N ASN A 827 -8.77 -22.81 22.10
CA ASN A 827 -9.02 -24.13 21.49
C ASN A 827 -7.85 -24.56 20.60
N ALA A 828 -7.32 -23.64 19.76
CA ALA A 828 -6.15 -23.94 18.91
C ALA A 828 -4.93 -24.36 19.76
N GLY A 829 -4.67 -23.66 20.87
CA GLY A 829 -3.61 -24.03 21.83
C GLY A 829 -3.82 -25.41 22.44
N LYS A 830 -5.06 -25.74 22.84
CA LYS A 830 -5.41 -27.05 23.39
C LYS A 830 -5.19 -28.19 22.38
N PHE A 831 -5.59 -27.98 21.11
CA PHE A 831 -5.42 -28.98 20.07
C PHE A 831 -3.96 -29.14 19.67
N ALA A 832 -3.21 -28.04 19.55
CA ALA A 832 -1.78 -28.07 19.32
C ALA A 832 -1.02 -28.80 20.45
N ALA A 833 -1.43 -28.62 21.72
CA ALA A 833 -0.86 -29.36 22.86
C ALA A 833 -1.10 -30.88 22.73
N ARG A 834 -2.29 -31.27 22.25
CA ARG A 834 -2.61 -32.71 22.02
C ARG A 834 -1.69 -33.26 20.91
N TYR A 835 -1.53 -32.55 19.82
CA TYR A 835 -0.64 -32.91 18.72
C TYR A 835 0.81 -33.10 19.23
N ILE A 836 1.33 -32.12 19.98
CA ILE A 836 2.69 -32.15 20.53
C ILE A 836 2.91 -33.37 21.45
N LYS A 837 1.95 -33.69 22.31
CA LYS A 837 2.01 -34.87 23.19
C LYS A 837 1.98 -36.19 22.43
N GLY A 838 1.26 -36.23 21.33
CA GLY A 838 1.23 -37.35 20.38
C GLY A 838 2.45 -37.47 19.46
N PHE A 839 3.26 -36.43 19.36
CA PHE A 839 4.36 -36.31 18.41
C PHE A 839 5.43 -37.42 18.55
N GLU A 840 5.67 -37.91 19.77
CA GLU A 840 6.66 -38.97 20.02
C GLU A 840 6.10 -40.39 19.72
N SER A 841 4.75 -40.53 19.64
CA SER A 841 4.10 -41.83 19.44
C SER A 841 3.55 -42.04 18.03
N ALA A 842 3.58 -40.99 17.20
CA ALA A 842 3.06 -41.06 15.84
C ALA A 842 4.01 -41.80 14.91
N GLY A 843 3.69 -43.04 14.54
CA GLY A 843 4.03 -43.63 13.25
C GLY A 843 3.28 -42.90 12.13
N ASP A 844 3.54 -43.21 10.85
CA ASP A 844 2.87 -42.60 9.68
C ASP A 844 1.37 -42.36 9.93
N ALA A 845 1.02 -41.19 10.45
CA ALA A 845 -0.35 -40.85 10.76
C ALA A 845 -1.07 -40.52 9.45
N ASP A 846 -2.22 -41.12 9.23
CA ASP A 846 -3.17 -40.73 8.20
C ASP A 846 -3.40 -39.22 8.28
N VAL A 847 -2.93 -38.48 7.30
CA VAL A 847 -3.12 -37.03 7.19
C VAL A 847 -4.60 -36.81 6.90
N GLN A 848 -5.38 -36.39 7.90
CA GLN A 848 -6.75 -35.98 7.67
C GLN A 848 -6.72 -34.68 6.85
N HIS A 849 -7.14 -34.75 5.59
CA HIS A 849 -7.35 -33.55 4.79
C HIS A 849 -8.61 -32.83 5.29
N PRO A 850 -8.53 -31.57 5.71
CA PRO A 850 -9.69 -30.80 6.14
C PRO A 850 -10.65 -30.63 4.95
N ASP A 851 -11.94 -30.88 5.19
CA ASP A 851 -12.98 -30.67 4.20
C ASP A 851 -13.36 -29.19 4.11
N PRO A 852 -13.21 -28.55 2.92
CA PRO A 852 -13.59 -27.15 2.73
C PRO A 852 -15.10 -26.89 2.91
N ASP A 853 -15.94 -27.92 2.80
CA ASP A 853 -17.39 -27.86 2.96
C ASP A 853 -17.85 -28.37 4.35
N SER A 854 -16.90 -28.63 5.28
CA SER A 854 -17.20 -29.06 6.65
C SER A 854 -18.11 -28.08 7.39
N GLU A 855 -18.82 -28.55 8.42
CA GLU A 855 -19.73 -27.74 9.24
C GLU A 855 -19.02 -26.53 9.88
N ILE A 856 -17.77 -26.70 10.34
CA ILE A 856 -16.98 -25.60 10.89
C ILE A 856 -16.66 -24.55 9.81
N MET A 857 -16.29 -24.95 8.61
CA MET A 857 -16.01 -24.03 7.51
C MET A 857 -17.28 -23.32 7.04
N GLN A 858 -18.42 -24.00 7.01
CA GLN A 858 -19.72 -23.37 6.72
C GLN A 858 -20.13 -22.38 7.83
N ARG A 859 -19.87 -22.67 9.11
CA ARG A 859 -20.09 -21.72 10.22
C ARG A 859 -19.28 -20.46 10.04
N PHE A 860 -18.00 -20.56 9.67
CA PHE A 860 -17.14 -19.41 9.42
C PHE A 860 -17.64 -18.57 8.23
N ALA A 861 -18.15 -19.19 7.17
CA ALA A 861 -18.72 -18.51 6.02
C ALA A 861 -20.07 -17.81 6.31
N LYS A 862 -20.95 -18.43 7.11
CA LYS A 862 -22.30 -17.91 7.43
C LYS A 862 -22.31 -16.68 8.33
N ARG A 863 -21.30 -16.45 9.17
CA ARG A 863 -21.24 -15.31 10.09
C ARG A 863 -21.26 -13.94 9.39
N ASN A 864 -20.89 -13.89 8.11
CA ASN A 864 -20.90 -12.65 7.33
C ASN A 864 -22.26 -12.29 6.71
N ALA A 865 -23.31 -13.13 6.86
CA ALA A 865 -24.55 -12.99 6.10
C ALA A 865 -25.77 -12.44 6.88
N THR A 866 -25.72 -12.26 8.19
CA THR A 866 -26.90 -11.92 9.00
C THR A 866 -26.74 -10.61 9.76
N ARG A 867 -26.97 -9.49 9.05
CA ARG A 867 -27.18 -8.18 9.70
C ARG A 867 -28.30 -7.42 8.95
N ASN A 868 -29.56 -7.68 9.32
CA ASN A 868 -30.69 -6.89 8.86
C ASN A 868 -30.86 -5.67 9.78
N GLY A 869 -30.78 -4.46 9.20
CA GLY A 869 -30.96 -3.21 9.89
C GLY A 869 -32.44 -2.97 10.27
N VAL A 870 -32.72 -2.69 11.54
CA VAL A 870 -33.90 -1.97 11.99
C VAL A 870 -33.45 -0.54 12.25
N ASN A 871 -34.22 0.45 11.78
CA ASN A 871 -33.92 1.86 12.02
C ASN A 871 -34.31 2.19 13.49
N PRO A 872 -33.33 2.46 14.38
CA PRO A 872 -33.63 2.55 15.80
C PRO A 872 -33.65 4.02 16.22
N ASN A 873 -34.73 4.71 16.20
CA ASN A 873 -34.95 6.00 16.88
C ASN A 873 -36.38 6.51 16.60
N ASP A 874 -37.34 5.58 16.63
CA ASP A 874 -38.74 5.98 16.49
C ASP A 874 -39.31 6.47 17.86
N ILE A 875 -39.93 7.63 17.84
CA ILE A 875 -40.68 8.17 18.98
C ILE A 875 -42.18 8.05 18.65
N THR A 876 -42.90 7.38 19.45
CA THR A 876 -44.36 7.22 19.31
C THR A 876 -45.08 7.95 20.43
N ASP A 877 -45.93 8.92 20.07
CA ASP A 877 -46.86 9.58 21.02
C ASP A 877 -48.08 8.67 21.24
N ASN A 878 -48.28 8.25 22.45
CA ASN A 878 -49.36 7.34 22.81
C ASN A 878 -50.64 8.13 23.14
N ALA A 879 -51.82 7.50 22.97
CA ALA A 879 -53.13 8.12 23.19
C ALA A 879 -53.38 8.54 24.65
N ASP A 880 -52.62 8.00 25.61
CA ASP A 880 -52.70 8.33 27.03
C ASP A 880 -51.77 9.49 27.47
N GLY A 881 -51.14 10.15 26.49
CA GLY A 881 -50.22 11.27 26.73
C GLY A 881 -48.78 10.83 27.12
N SER A 882 -48.48 9.55 27.10
CA SER A 882 -47.11 9.07 27.25
C SER A 882 -46.37 9.03 25.90
N ARG A 883 -45.00 8.98 25.94
CA ARG A 883 -44.17 8.79 24.77
C ARG A 883 -43.37 7.50 24.88
N THR A 884 -43.34 6.73 23.81
CA THR A 884 -42.50 5.56 23.73
C THR A 884 -41.30 5.83 22.82
N TYR A 885 -40.11 5.67 23.38
CA TYR A 885 -38.84 5.78 22.69
C TYR A 885 -38.35 4.37 22.33
N THR A 886 -38.10 4.11 21.07
CA THR A 886 -37.43 2.86 20.61
C THR A 886 -35.96 3.13 20.44
N ILE A 887 -35.13 2.56 21.34
CA ILE A 887 -33.69 2.83 21.38
C ILE A 887 -32.86 1.53 21.37
N PRO A 888 -31.69 1.48 20.68
CA PRO A 888 -30.78 0.36 20.78
C PRO A 888 -29.97 0.44 22.09
N CYS A 889 -29.84 -0.66 22.79
CA CYS A 889 -28.95 -0.77 23.94
C CYS A 889 -27.48 -0.73 23.50
N ILE A 890 -26.69 0.12 24.16
CA ILE A 890 -25.26 0.29 23.86
C ILE A 890 -24.33 -0.37 24.88
N THR A 891 -24.86 -1.00 25.93
CA THR A 891 -24.05 -1.55 27.05
C THR A 891 -23.31 -2.83 26.68
N CYS A 892 -23.73 -3.54 25.63
CA CYS A 892 -23.04 -4.73 25.16
C CYS A 892 -23.26 -4.95 23.64
N PRO A 893 -22.51 -5.86 23.02
CA PRO A 893 -22.62 -6.14 21.57
C PRO A 893 -23.97 -6.71 21.13
N ALA A 894 -24.81 -7.23 22.05
CA ALA A 894 -26.12 -7.77 21.71
C ALA A 894 -27.06 -6.72 21.07
N GLY A 895 -26.93 -5.43 21.45
CA GLY A 895 -27.62 -4.32 20.80
C GLY A 895 -29.14 -4.48 20.80
N CYS A 896 -29.70 -4.90 21.97
CA CYS A 896 -31.15 -5.08 22.14
C CYS A 896 -31.91 -3.81 21.74
N ILE A 897 -33.02 -3.94 21.01
CA ILE A 897 -33.93 -2.82 20.76
C ILE A 897 -34.88 -2.74 21.94
N ILE A 898 -34.84 -1.62 22.66
CA ILE A 898 -35.60 -1.40 23.90
C ILE A 898 -36.63 -0.30 23.66
N ASN A 899 -37.86 -0.58 24.06
CA ASN A 899 -38.93 0.41 24.08
C ASN A 899 -39.04 0.97 25.50
N VAL A 900 -38.90 2.29 25.64
CA VAL A 900 -38.98 3.03 26.91
C VAL A 900 -40.16 3.96 26.87
N THR A 901 -41.13 3.72 27.74
CA THR A 901 -42.31 4.61 27.84
C THR A 901 -42.09 5.64 28.93
N VAL A 902 -42.29 6.91 28.60
CA VAL A 902 -42.10 8.06 29.50
C VAL A 902 -43.43 8.84 29.60
N LYS A 903 -43.85 9.14 30.83
CA LYS A 903 -45.02 9.98 31.10
C LYS A 903 -44.65 11.03 32.15
N ASN A 904 -44.94 12.31 31.86
CA ASN A 904 -44.58 13.45 32.71
C ASN A 904 -43.10 13.51 33.14
N GLY A 905 -42.17 13.04 32.28
CA GLY A 905 -40.74 13.03 32.55
C GLY A 905 -40.25 11.80 33.35
N GLU A 906 -41.13 10.92 33.77
CA GLU A 906 -40.80 9.67 34.48
C GLU A 906 -40.93 8.44 33.57
N VAL A 907 -39.99 7.48 33.69
CA VAL A 907 -40.06 6.23 32.96
C VAL A 907 -41.08 5.31 33.58
N THR A 908 -42.15 5.00 32.85
CA THR A 908 -43.26 4.16 33.30
C THR A 908 -43.18 2.72 32.81
N GLY A 909 -42.35 2.42 31.83
CA GLY A 909 -42.20 1.06 31.33
C GLY A 909 -40.93 0.90 30.47
N VAL A 910 -40.29 -0.27 30.56
CA VAL A 910 -39.16 -0.69 29.72
C VAL A 910 -39.45 -2.10 29.24
N THR A 911 -39.31 -2.33 27.94
CA THR A 911 -39.50 -3.67 27.33
C THR A 911 -38.48 -3.89 26.21
N GLY A 912 -38.14 -5.15 25.88
CA GLY A 912 -37.17 -5.49 24.84
C GLY A 912 -35.73 -5.63 25.34
N ASN A 913 -35.47 -5.37 26.65
CA ASN A 913 -34.18 -5.63 27.27
C ASN A 913 -34.01 -7.13 27.57
N ASN A 914 -32.79 -7.65 27.33
CA ASN A 914 -32.43 -9.05 27.65
C ASN A 914 -31.77 -9.19 29.03
N CYS A 915 -31.46 -8.09 29.73
CA CYS A 915 -30.79 -8.10 31.04
C CYS A 915 -31.00 -6.77 31.77
N ASP A 916 -30.69 -6.75 33.08
CA ASP A 916 -30.86 -5.59 33.97
C ASP A 916 -29.98 -4.39 33.53
N ARG A 917 -28.79 -4.64 32.94
CA ARG A 917 -27.95 -3.59 32.41
C ARG A 917 -28.63 -2.83 31.25
N GLY A 918 -29.38 -3.54 30.38
CA GLY A 918 -30.17 -2.93 29.33
C GLY A 918 -31.32 -2.07 29.85
N GLU A 919 -32.00 -2.50 30.90
CA GLU A 919 -33.05 -1.71 31.57
C GLU A 919 -32.49 -0.44 32.22
N ALA A 920 -31.39 -0.57 32.97
CA ALA A 920 -30.72 0.58 33.60
C ALA A 920 -30.24 1.59 32.55
N TYR A 921 -29.64 1.12 31.46
CA TYR A 921 -29.25 1.98 30.32
C TYR A 921 -30.46 2.72 29.74
N ALA A 922 -31.54 1.99 29.44
CA ALA A 922 -32.73 2.56 28.82
C ALA A 922 -33.34 3.68 29.64
N LYS A 923 -33.43 3.49 30.97
CA LYS A 923 -33.88 4.53 31.92
C LYS A 923 -32.97 5.75 31.90
N SER A 924 -31.64 5.54 31.95
CA SER A 924 -30.65 6.61 31.93
C SER A 924 -30.62 7.36 30.60
N GLU A 925 -30.74 6.68 29.46
CA GLU A 925 -30.65 7.30 28.13
C GLU A 925 -31.74 8.32 27.86
N VAL A 926 -32.97 8.07 28.33
CA VAL A 926 -34.11 8.98 28.12
C VAL A 926 -34.21 10.08 29.19
N THR A 927 -33.50 9.95 30.33
CA THR A 927 -33.55 10.94 31.43
C THR A 927 -32.28 11.74 31.59
N ALA A 928 -31.10 11.07 31.65
CA ALA A 928 -29.81 11.70 31.87
C ALA A 928 -28.72 10.87 31.17
N PRO A 929 -28.56 10.99 29.84
CA PRO A 929 -27.65 10.14 29.08
C PRO A 929 -26.20 10.36 29.47
N VAL A 930 -25.46 9.26 29.65
CA VAL A 930 -24.05 9.25 30.04
C VAL A 930 -23.20 8.49 29.02
N ARG A 931 -21.91 8.86 28.92
CA ARG A 931 -20.95 8.21 28.02
C ARG A 931 -19.60 8.06 28.69
N THR A 932 -18.91 6.95 28.41
CA THR A 932 -17.48 6.81 28.68
C THR A 932 -16.70 7.52 27.57
N VAL A 933 -15.84 8.45 27.96
CA VAL A 933 -14.98 9.18 27.01
C VAL A 933 -13.61 8.54 26.96
N THR A 934 -13.14 8.20 25.77
CA THR A 934 -11.77 7.72 25.49
C THR A 934 -11.06 8.69 24.60
N SER A 935 -9.80 9.02 24.91
CA SER A 935 -9.01 10.00 24.15
C SER A 935 -7.50 9.76 24.37
N LEU A 936 -6.70 10.76 24.02
CA LEU A 936 -5.26 10.78 24.18
C LEU A 936 -4.82 11.99 24.98
N VAL A 937 -3.67 11.84 25.67
CA VAL A 937 -2.96 12.94 26.34
C VAL A 937 -1.52 12.95 25.87
N LYS A 938 -0.95 14.15 25.66
CA LYS A 938 0.45 14.32 25.28
C LYS A 938 1.39 13.88 26.40
N VAL A 939 2.51 13.27 26.05
CA VAL A 939 3.54 12.80 26.99
C VAL A 939 4.86 13.48 26.64
N ALA A 940 5.48 14.12 27.62
CA ALA A 940 6.83 14.68 27.52
C ALA A 940 7.87 13.69 28.03
N GLY A 941 9.00 13.53 27.30
CA GLY A 941 10.10 12.65 27.66
C GLY A 941 9.74 11.15 27.67
N GLY A 942 8.72 10.77 26.89
CA GLY A 942 8.27 9.38 26.79
C GLY A 942 8.70 8.73 25.47
N VAL A 943 8.79 7.40 25.46
CA VAL A 943 8.99 6.58 24.25
C VAL A 943 7.84 6.72 23.24
N ARG A 944 6.72 7.33 23.64
CA ARG A 944 5.59 7.72 22.79
C ARG A 944 5.22 9.18 23.08
N SER A 945 4.73 9.88 22.07
CA SER A 945 4.25 11.28 22.20
C SER A 945 2.90 11.40 22.90
N VAL A 946 2.14 10.30 22.98
CA VAL A 946 0.80 10.27 23.55
C VAL A 946 0.56 8.99 24.35
N VAL A 947 -0.37 9.06 25.32
CA VAL A 947 -0.89 7.94 26.09
C VAL A 947 -2.41 7.88 25.96
N ALA A 948 -2.97 6.68 25.83
CA ALA A 948 -4.41 6.48 25.78
C ALA A 948 -5.02 6.65 27.19
N VAL A 949 -6.19 7.32 27.24
CA VAL A 949 -6.89 7.62 28.49
C VAL A 949 -8.40 7.38 28.35
N LYS A 950 -9.07 7.15 29.48
CA LYS A 950 -10.55 7.12 29.57
C LYS A 950 -11.06 7.80 30.84
N THR A 951 -12.33 8.18 30.84
CA THR A 951 -13.05 8.46 32.08
C THR A 951 -13.20 7.17 32.88
N ARG A 952 -12.91 7.21 34.19
CA ARG A 952 -13.02 6.04 35.09
C ARG A 952 -14.42 5.46 35.09
N GLU A 953 -15.42 6.32 35.07
CA GLU A 953 -16.83 6.03 34.93
C GLU A 953 -17.45 6.87 33.80
N SER A 954 -18.70 6.61 33.44
CA SER A 954 -19.39 7.42 32.44
C SER A 954 -19.72 8.81 32.97
N ILE A 955 -19.60 9.83 32.14
CA ILE A 955 -19.94 11.23 32.43
C ILE A 955 -21.16 11.67 31.64
N PRO A 956 -21.91 12.71 32.08
CA PRO A 956 -23.03 13.25 31.34
C PRO A 956 -22.65 13.58 29.89
N LYS A 957 -23.48 13.17 28.93
CA LYS A 957 -23.23 13.37 27.49
C LYS A 957 -22.92 14.82 27.14
N GLY A 958 -23.60 15.80 27.76
CA GLY A 958 -23.36 17.23 27.55
C GLY A 958 -21.98 17.72 28.05
N LYS A 959 -21.21 16.93 28.77
CA LYS A 959 -19.89 17.26 29.30
C LYS A 959 -18.73 16.71 28.45
N ILE A 960 -19.01 16.00 27.36
CA ILE A 960 -17.98 15.40 26.49
C ILE A 960 -17.03 16.47 25.95
N ASP A 961 -17.53 17.57 25.39
CA ASP A 961 -16.72 18.64 24.81
C ASP A 961 -15.82 19.33 25.84
N GLU A 962 -16.31 19.56 27.05
CA GLU A 962 -15.52 20.14 28.16
C GLU A 962 -14.41 19.17 28.58
N CYS A 963 -14.72 17.87 28.66
CA CYS A 963 -13.75 16.82 28.95
C CYS A 963 -12.64 16.77 27.89
N ILE A 964 -12.98 16.76 26.60
CA ILE A 964 -12.00 16.75 25.50
C ILE A 964 -11.14 18.01 25.49
N LYS A 965 -11.72 19.18 25.74
CA LYS A 965 -10.96 20.45 25.89
C LYS A 965 -9.95 20.39 27.03
N ALA A 966 -10.32 19.84 28.18
CA ALA A 966 -9.42 19.64 29.31
C ALA A 966 -8.26 18.71 28.95
N LEU A 967 -8.53 17.59 28.29
CA LEU A 967 -7.51 16.63 27.86
C LEU A 967 -6.50 17.25 26.86
N LYS A 968 -6.97 18.06 25.92
CA LYS A 968 -6.10 18.72 24.92
C LYS A 968 -5.20 19.80 25.50
N SER A 969 -5.52 20.32 26.67
CA SER A 969 -4.76 21.39 27.31
C SER A 969 -3.59 20.91 28.16
N ILE A 970 -3.45 19.61 28.41
CA ILE A 970 -2.44 19.04 29.30
C ILE A 970 -1.38 18.23 28.57
N CYS A 971 -0.19 18.18 29.20
CA CYS A 971 0.90 17.31 28.82
C CYS A 971 1.45 16.67 30.11
N VAL A 972 1.55 15.36 30.15
CA VAL A 972 2.07 14.62 31.30
C VAL A 972 3.53 14.21 31.07
N ASN A 973 4.28 13.96 32.13
CA ASN A 973 5.67 13.50 32.03
C ASN A 973 5.71 11.97 32.10
N ALA A 974 6.58 11.36 31.28
CA ALA A 974 6.88 9.94 31.39
C ALA A 974 7.71 9.64 32.69
N PRO A 975 7.58 8.44 33.29
CA PRO A 975 6.74 7.32 32.85
C PRO A 975 5.27 7.52 33.25
N VAL A 976 4.36 6.92 32.48
CA VAL A 976 2.92 6.82 32.79
C VAL A 976 2.55 5.35 32.81
N SER A 977 1.87 4.91 33.86
CA SER A 977 1.38 3.54 34.00
C SER A 977 -0.13 3.46 33.77
N ALA A 978 -0.61 2.33 33.29
CA ALA A 978 -2.05 2.11 33.18
C ALA A 978 -2.71 2.20 34.57
N GLY A 979 -3.84 2.93 34.64
CA GLY A 979 -4.54 3.22 35.91
C GLY A 979 -4.13 4.54 36.58
N ASP A 980 -3.01 5.18 36.16
CA ASP A 980 -2.62 6.48 36.71
C ASP A 980 -3.72 7.53 36.47
N VAL A 981 -4.01 8.35 37.50
CA VAL A 981 -4.96 9.44 37.38
C VAL A 981 -4.28 10.62 36.65
N ILE A 982 -4.82 10.96 35.49
CA ILE A 982 -4.31 12.02 34.62
C ILE A 982 -4.98 13.37 34.94
N ILE A 983 -6.29 13.36 35.14
CA ILE A 983 -7.09 14.51 35.60
C ILE A 983 -8.06 14.02 36.67
N ALA A 984 -8.03 14.63 37.84
CA ALA A 984 -9.08 14.40 38.83
C ALA A 984 -10.30 15.29 38.54
N ASP A 985 -11.52 14.77 38.80
CA ASP A 985 -12.80 15.50 38.63
C ASP A 985 -12.91 16.26 37.30
N VAL A 986 -12.76 15.55 36.19
CA VAL A 986 -12.79 16.14 34.84
C VAL A 986 -14.12 16.88 34.60
N ALA A 987 -14.02 18.13 34.10
CA ALA A 987 -15.17 18.98 33.79
C ALA A 987 -16.21 19.13 34.93
N LYS A 988 -15.77 18.96 36.20
CA LYS A 988 -16.60 18.98 37.41
C LYS A 988 -17.73 17.93 37.38
N THR A 989 -17.40 16.75 36.96
CA THR A 989 -18.33 15.61 36.86
C THR A 989 -18.24 14.65 38.03
N GLY A 990 -17.25 14.82 38.94
CA GLY A 990 -16.91 13.88 40.00
C GLY A 990 -16.16 12.66 39.51
N VAL A 991 -15.79 12.60 38.21
CA VAL A 991 -15.14 11.44 37.59
C VAL A 991 -13.71 11.79 37.17
N ASP A 992 -12.77 10.89 37.43
CA ASP A 992 -11.37 11.00 37.04
C ASP A 992 -11.12 10.52 35.60
N ILE A 993 -10.09 11.09 34.96
CA ILE A 993 -9.46 10.51 33.76
C ILE A 993 -8.29 9.64 34.19
N ILE A 994 -8.25 8.40 33.70
CA ILE A 994 -7.18 7.45 33.96
C ILE A 994 -6.47 7.03 32.67
N ALA A 995 -5.17 6.74 32.78
CA ALA A 995 -4.41 6.13 31.68
C ALA A 995 -4.88 4.68 31.43
N THR A 996 -4.97 4.29 30.17
CA THR A 996 -5.35 2.93 29.72
C THR A 996 -4.22 2.21 28.99
N SER A 997 -3.10 2.90 28.78
CA SER A 997 -1.88 2.32 28.21
C SER A 997 -0.66 2.85 28.97
N GLU A 998 0.48 2.19 28.77
CA GLU A 998 1.74 2.56 29.40
C GLU A 998 2.61 3.42 28.46
N CYS A 999 3.43 4.31 29.04
CA CYS A 999 4.45 5.05 28.32
C CYS A 999 5.71 5.16 29.18
N GLY A 1000 6.77 4.41 28.86
CA GLY A 1000 8.08 4.49 29.49
C GLY A 1000 8.81 5.80 29.19
N LYS A 1001 9.91 6.06 29.90
CA LYS A 1001 10.83 7.16 29.58
C LYS A 1001 11.59 6.87 28.28
N ALA A 1002 11.83 7.92 27.47
CA ALA A 1002 12.64 7.87 26.26
C ALA A 1002 14.13 7.69 26.56
#